data_c3e0e1abebd28cc081f2d305e5f20f1a
#
_entry.id   c3e0e1abebd28cc081f2d305e5f20f1a
#
_cell.length_a   1.000
_cell.length_b   1.000
_cell.length_c   1.000
_cell.angle_alpha   90.00
_cell.angle_beta   90.00
_cell.angle_gamma   90.00
#
_symmetry.space_group_name_H-M   'P 1'
#
loop_
_entity.id
_entity.type
_entity.pdbx_description
1 polymer ?
#
loop_
_entity_poly.entity_id
_entity_poly.type
_entity_poly.pdbx_seq_one_letter_code
_entity_poly.pdbx_strand_id
1 'polypeptide(L)'
;MRTIIIALSLLYCLHGQSEVRLSPLFTDNMVMQQTTDAPIWGITNTKHAVSIITSWDKKTYNAMPDKDGHFITHVSTPKAGGPYSITISDGTPITIDNVLIGEVWLCSGQSNMDFPVKGWGQTKNCDEELKNADHYRIRLLHVNNTMRPHAQTEFEAVGGGWQLCSAETVAGFSAVGYFFGRDIELNENVPVGLIESAWGGTPVEAWISSEFLSTMSDFKKATQRIINMPDDIPTRKHFYDEEITSFEKQLKNIDDNSVINADETCNRYLLPGLLTQKEFADFDGIIWCYKTIGIPHSWQNKELKLRLGMIDDNDVTYFNGKVIGRMDGYAENRVYSINADFVKEGKATIAIRIMDIGGYAGIVGYKDHDICIELDAENSISLNGEWLIKKTIPLADIPELPRNPITDAKNVCMLYNAMINPLVPFSIKGVIWYQGEDNVNRAYQYRELLPLLIEDWRKQWNNRFPFYIAQLANYHPKQKEPGESKWAEFREAQHLTAKHKDNVGVACLIDIGDANDIHPANKQEVARRLALLARAYNYGEQIESSGPVYNNHVISGDKVILHFINTDKGLTTSDGKTPRGFAIAGLDHKFYWAETEIKGNTVILWSPKVKHPIAIRYAWADNPDCNLCNSKLLPTYPFRTDDWPGMTLGNIAY
;
A
#
# COMPACT_ATOMS: atom_id res chain seq x y z
N MET A 1 -84.56 -3.63 -23.19
CA MET A 1 -83.29 -2.86 -23.14
C MET A 1 -82.17 -3.79 -22.69
N ARG A 2 -81.31 -4.19 -23.62
CA ARG A 2 -80.13 -5.03 -23.35
C ARG A 2 -78.88 -4.11 -23.31
N THR A 3 -78.27 -3.98 -22.14
CA THR A 3 -77.07 -3.18 -21.95
C THR A 3 -75.87 -4.05 -22.31
N ILE A 4 -75.14 -3.71 -23.35
CA ILE A 4 -73.88 -4.31 -23.75
C ILE A 4 -72.76 -3.65 -22.97
N ILE A 5 -72.08 -4.43 -22.12
CA ILE A 5 -70.84 -3.99 -21.44
C ILE A 5 -69.68 -4.37 -22.36
N ILE A 6 -69.03 -3.36 -22.92
CA ILE A 6 -67.76 -3.54 -23.67
C ILE A 6 -66.64 -3.49 -22.63
N ALA A 7 -65.99 -4.62 -22.38
CA ALA A 7 -64.78 -4.72 -21.60
C ALA A 7 -63.57 -4.31 -22.47
N LEU A 8 -63.02 -3.12 -22.23
CA LEU A 8 -61.76 -2.69 -22.81
C LEU A 8 -60.61 -3.40 -22.02
N SER A 9 -60.04 -4.44 -22.57
CA SER A 9 -58.79 -5.04 -22.08
C SER A 9 -57.62 -4.13 -22.48
N LEU A 10 -57.12 -3.32 -21.53
CA LEU A 10 -55.85 -2.65 -21.66
C LEU A 10 -54.73 -3.73 -21.56
N LEU A 11 -54.17 -4.11 -22.69
CA LEU A 11 -52.85 -4.77 -22.74
C LEU A 11 -51.81 -3.72 -22.31
N TYR A 12 -51.40 -3.78 -21.07
CA TYR A 12 -50.11 -3.16 -20.66
C TYR A 12 -49.01 -4.03 -21.26
N CYS A 13 -48.45 -3.60 -22.38
CA CYS A 13 -47.12 -4.04 -22.80
C CYS A 13 -46.12 -3.52 -21.75
N LEU A 14 -45.75 -4.38 -20.83
CA LEU A 14 -44.52 -4.17 -20.06
C LEU A 14 -43.36 -4.24 -21.05
N HIS A 15 -43.05 -3.13 -21.68
CA HIS A 15 -41.74 -2.94 -22.28
C HIS A 15 -40.77 -2.94 -21.09
N GLY A 16 -40.06 -4.03 -20.87
CA GLY A 16 -38.88 -4.03 -20.04
C GLY A 16 -37.97 -2.93 -20.60
N GLN A 17 -37.74 -1.88 -19.86
CA GLN A 17 -36.74 -0.90 -20.24
C GLN A 17 -35.42 -1.65 -20.39
N SER A 18 -34.87 -1.62 -21.58
CA SER A 18 -33.52 -2.03 -21.88
C SER A 18 -32.58 -1.13 -21.08
N GLU A 19 -31.65 -1.70 -20.34
CA GLU A 19 -30.76 -0.93 -19.50
C GLU A 19 -29.35 -1.51 -19.59
N VAL A 20 -28.49 -0.79 -20.31
CA VAL A 20 -27.05 -1.04 -20.29
C VAL A 20 -26.45 -0.47 -19.00
N ARG A 21 -25.72 -1.30 -18.26
CA ARG A 21 -24.90 -0.87 -17.12
C ARG A 21 -23.43 -0.93 -17.48
N LEU A 22 -22.72 0.17 -17.20
CA LEU A 22 -21.31 0.30 -17.52
C LEU A 22 -20.47 0.38 -16.23
N SER A 23 -19.21 -0.04 -16.30
CA SER A 23 -18.21 0.18 -15.26
C SER A 23 -17.97 1.68 -15.03
N PRO A 24 -17.57 2.13 -13.84
CA PRO A 24 -17.09 3.51 -13.59
C PRO A 24 -15.94 3.97 -14.51
N LEU A 25 -15.30 3.04 -15.21
CA LEU A 25 -14.32 3.35 -16.27
C LEU A 25 -14.95 4.01 -17.50
N PHE A 26 -16.25 3.84 -17.70
CA PHE A 26 -16.99 4.35 -18.88
C PHE A 26 -18.02 5.40 -18.46
N THR A 27 -17.53 6.55 -18.05
CA THR A 27 -18.34 7.72 -17.67
C THR A 27 -17.91 8.96 -18.43
N ASP A 28 -18.72 10.00 -18.38
CA ASP A 28 -18.32 11.31 -18.88
C ASP A 28 -16.93 11.69 -18.37
N ASN A 29 -16.22 12.48 -19.15
CA ASN A 29 -14.85 12.94 -18.88
C ASN A 29 -13.76 11.84 -18.94
N MET A 30 -14.07 10.61 -19.33
CA MET A 30 -13.09 9.53 -19.40
C MET A 30 -11.94 9.84 -20.37
N VAL A 31 -10.79 9.19 -20.13
CA VAL A 31 -9.70 9.12 -21.11
C VAL A 31 -9.54 7.69 -21.57
N MET A 32 -9.47 7.47 -22.88
CA MET A 32 -9.10 6.19 -23.48
C MET A 32 -7.67 6.22 -23.99
N GLN A 33 -6.97 5.10 -23.86
CA GLN A 33 -5.62 4.96 -24.41
C GLN A 33 -5.61 5.17 -25.92
N GLN A 34 -4.71 6.03 -26.42
CA GLN A 34 -4.57 6.31 -27.85
C GLN A 34 -3.96 5.14 -28.64
N THR A 35 -4.25 5.10 -29.96
CA THR A 35 -3.62 4.20 -30.94
C THR A 35 -3.66 2.73 -30.52
N THR A 36 -4.80 2.29 -29.99
CA THR A 36 -5.01 0.92 -29.55
C THR A 36 -6.38 0.41 -29.96
N ASP A 37 -6.56 -0.90 -29.86
CA ASP A 37 -7.86 -1.56 -29.95
C ASP A 37 -8.43 -1.66 -28.53
N ALA A 38 -9.18 -0.62 -28.12
CA ALA A 38 -9.60 -0.42 -26.75
C ALA A 38 -10.88 -1.20 -26.43
N PRO A 39 -10.90 -2.03 -25.39
CA PRO A 39 -12.11 -2.75 -24.98
C PRO A 39 -13.14 -1.81 -24.35
N ILE A 40 -14.42 -2.01 -24.69
CA ILE A 40 -15.59 -1.45 -24.02
C ILE A 40 -16.49 -2.61 -23.63
N TRP A 41 -16.90 -2.67 -22.38
CA TRP A 41 -17.73 -3.74 -21.84
C TRP A 41 -18.78 -3.23 -20.87
N GLY A 42 -19.74 -4.07 -20.56
CA GLY A 42 -20.81 -3.80 -19.63
C GLY A 42 -21.77 -4.97 -19.52
N ILE A 43 -22.92 -4.72 -18.90
CA ILE A 43 -23.99 -5.68 -18.73
C ILE A 43 -25.28 -5.11 -19.32
N THR A 44 -26.07 -5.94 -20.01
CA THR A 44 -27.42 -5.63 -20.46
C THR A 44 -28.40 -6.70 -20.03
N ASN A 45 -29.66 -6.30 -19.85
CA ASN A 45 -30.76 -7.21 -19.55
C ASN A 45 -31.44 -7.78 -20.82
N THR A 46 -30.99 -7.41 -22.02
CA THR A 46 -31.52 -7.89 -23.29
C THR A 46 -30.63 -8.94 -23.94
N LYS A 47 -31.20 -9.66 -24.92
CA LYS A 47 -30.45 -10.60 -25.78
C LYS A 47 -30.12 -10.00 -27.14
N HIS A 48 -30.41 -8.72 -27.34
CA HIS A 48 -30.08 -8.00 -28.58
C HIS A 48 -28.62 -7.56 -28.60
N ALA A 49 -28.07 -7.40 -29.79
CA ALA A 49 -26.74 -6.85 -29.95
C ALA A 49 -26.68 -5.43 -29.36
N VAL A 50 -25.65 -5.19 -28.55
CA VAL A 50 -25.31 -3.85 -28.08
C VAL A 50 -24.50 -3.14 -29.17
N SER A 51 -24.98 -2.00 -29.63
CA SER A 51 -24.26 -1.17 -30.61
C SER A 51 -23.47 -0.07 -29.91
N ILE A 52 -22.24 0.16 -30.33
CA ILE A 52 -21.35 1.21 -29.83
C ILE A 52 -20.94 2.09 -31.00
N ILE A 53 -21.24 3.38 -30.92
CA ILE A 53 -20.92 4.36 -31.97
C ILE A 53 -19.94 5.38 -31.38
N THR A 54 -18.82 5.54 -32.06
CA THR A 54 -17.76 6.47 -31.64
C THR A 54 -17.77 7.72 -32.54
N SER A 55 -17.71 8.91 -31.94
CA SER A 55 -17.79 10.16 -32.70
C SER A 55 -16.53 10.47 -33.53
N TRP A 56 -15.38 9.89 -33.23
CA TRP A 56 -14.10 10.14 -33.90
C TRP A 56 -13.99 9.47 -35.27
N ASP A 57 -14.60 8.31 -35.45
CA ASP A 57 -14.57 7.59 -36.72
C ASP A 57 -15.95 7.29 -37.29
N LYS A 58 -17.02 7.58 -36.53
CA LYS A 58 -18.44 7.35 -36.85
C LYS A 58 -18.77 5.90 -37.18
N LYS A 59 -17.94 4.96 -36.73
CA LYS A 59 -18.20 3.54 -36.92
C LYS A 59 -19.16 3.01 -35.85
N THR A 60 -19.90 1.98 -36.24
CA THR A 60 -20.71 1.18 -35.32
C THR A 60 -19.99 -0.13 -35.05
N TYR A 61 -19.72 -0.39 -33.81
CA TYR A 61 -19.20 -1.65 -33.28
C TYR A 61 -20.32 -2.39 -32.59
N ASN A 62 -20.40 -3.71 -32.74
CA ASN A 62 -21.47 -4.50 -32.17
C ASN A 62 -20.90 -5.59 -31.27
N ALA A 63 -21.56 -5.80 -30.12
CA ALA A 63 -21.27 -6.88 -29.20
C ALA A 63 -22.54 -7.71 -28.93
N MET A 64 -22.43 -9.03 -28.97
CA MET A 64 -23.52 -9.90 -28.52
C MET A 64 -23.31 -10.18 -27.03
N PRO A 65 -24.33 -9.94 -26.19
CA PRO A 65 -24.23 -10.32 -24.79
C PRO A 65 -24.19 -11.84 -24.64
N ASP A 66 -23.47 -12.31 -23.63
CA ASP A 66 -23.48 -13.72 -23.24
C ASP A 66 -24.79 -14.12 -22.51
N LYS A 67 -24.85 -15.35 -21.99
CA LYS A 67 -26.03 -15.87 -21.28
C LYS A 67 -26.36 -15.08 -20.00
N ASP A 68 -25.35 -14.40 -19.39
CA ASP A 68 -25.45 -13.65 -18.16
C ASP A 68 -25.60 -12.14 -18.43
N GLY A 69 -25.66 -11.74 -19.71
CA GLY A 69 -25.85 -10.37 -20.17
C GLY A 69 -24.56 -9.56 -20.32
N HIS A 70 -23.39 -10.15 -20.09
CA HIS A 70 -22.11 -9.47 -20.27
C HIS A 70 -21.80 -9.30 -21.76
N PHE A 71 -21.37 -8.10 -22.14
CA PHE A 71 -20.88 -7.82 -23.48
C PHE A 71 -19.50 -7.17 -23.42
N ILE A 72 -18.69 -7.44 -24.43
CA ILE A 72 -17.40 -6.78 -24.67
C ILE A 72 -17.19 -6.62 -26.18
N THR A 73 -16.69 -5.48 -26.59
CA THR A 73 -16.19 -5.23 -27.96
C THR A 73 -14.97 -4.34 -27.90
N HIS A 74 -14.27 -4.21 -29.02
CA HIS A 74 -13.09 -3.38 -29.13
C HIS A 74 -13.33 -2.26 -30.13
N VAL A 75 -12.94 -1.03 -29.77
CA VAL A 75 -13.02 0.14 -30.61
C VAL A 75 -11.61 0.66 -30.93
N SER A 76 -11.37 0.98 -32.18
CA SER A 76 -10.07 1.52 -32.59
C SER A 76 -9.96 2.98 -32.17
N THR A 77 -9.00 3.32 -31.32
CA THR A 77 -8.75 4.70 -30.87
C THR A 77 -7.74 5.42 -31.77
N PRO A 78 -8.00 6.68 -32.16
CA PRO A 78 -7.07 7.50 -32.94
C PRO A 78 -5.88 7.95 -32.07
N LYS A 79 -5.02 8.80 -32.66
CA LYS A 79 -4.04 9.60 -31.93
C LYS A 79 -4.75 10.55 -30.96
N ALA A 80 -4.01 10.99 -29.93
CA ALA A 80 -4.47 11.91 -28.90
C ALA A 80 -5.31 13.08 -29.44
N GLY A 81 -6.42 13.36 -28.78
CA GLY A 81 -7.37 14.41 -29.19
C GLY A 81 -8.68 14.36 -28.39
N GLY A 82 -9.66 15.09 -28.87
CA GLY A 82 -10.98 15.22 -28.27
C GLY A 82 -11.35 16.69 -28.00
N PRO A 83 -12.52 16.95 -27.38
CA PRO A 83 -13.42 15.96 -26.81
C PRO A 83 -14.25 15.21 -27.87
N TYR A 84 -14.54 13.96 -27.57
CA TYR A 84 -15.37 13.03 -28.34
C TYR A 84 -16.56 12.55 -27.52
N SER A 85 -17.46 11.78 -28.16
CA SER A 85 -18.54 11.06 -27.48
C SER A 85 -18.62 9.61 -27.94
N ILE A 86 -19.19 8.76 -27.09
CA ILE A 86 -19.47 7.35 -27.36
C ILE A 86 -20.95 7.11 -27.04
N THR A 87 -21.71 6.63 -28.00
CA THR A 87 -23.10 6.24 -27.79
C THR A 87 -23.20 4.70 -27.77
N ILE A 88 -23.76 4.16 -26.67
CA ILE A 88 -23.92 2.73 -26.43
C ILE A 88 -25.42 2.45 -26.35
N SER A 89 -25.93 1.46 -27.08
CA SER A 89 -27.35 1.15 -27.12
C SER A 89 -27.61 -0.33 -27.33
N ASP A 90 -28.52 -0.86 -26.56
CA ASP A 90 -29.17 -2.16 -26.74
C ASP A 90 -30.66 -2.01 -27.14
N GLY A 91 -31.05 -0.77 -27.52
CA GLY A 91 -32.40 -0.32 -27.81
C GLY A 91 -32.66 1.09 -27.19
N THR A 92 -32.12 1.36 -25.99
CA THR A 92 -32.11 2.68 -25.36
C THR A 92 -30.68 3.23 -25.32
N PRO A 93 -30.38 4.38 -25.97
CA PRO A 93 -29.01 4.88 -26.04
C PRO A 93 -28.58 5.55 -24.72
N ILE A 94 -27.36 5.26 -24.32
CA ILE A 94 -26.59 6.00 -23.32
C ILE A 94 -25.44 6.68 -24.05
N THR A 95 -25.20 7.96 -23.79
CA THR A 95 -24.08 8.70 -24.37
C THR A 95 -23.10 9.09 -23.27
N ILE A 96 -21.84 8.77 -23.50
CA ILE A 96 -20.69 9.22 -22.71
C ILE A 96 -20.09 10.41 -23.44
N ASP A 97 -20.10 11.56 -22.76
CA ASP A 97 -19.63 12.83 -23.34
C ASP A 97 -18.26 13.25 -22.80
N ASN A 98 -17.63 14.22 -23.48
CA ASN A 98 -16.34 14.79 -23.10
C ASN A 98 -15.21 13.75 -23.01
N VAL A 99 -15.23 12.74 -23.86
CA VAL A 99 -14.21 11.68 -23.92
C VAL A 99 -12.93 12.25 -24.55
N LEU A 100 -11.81 12.07 -23.87
CA LEU A 100 -10.49 12.37 -24.43
C LEU A 100 -9.79 11.06 -24.86
N ILE A 101 -9.00 11.15 -25.91
CA ILE A 101 -8.05 10.10 -26.32
C ILE A 101 -6.66 10.59 -25.95
N GLY A 102 -5.92 9.80 -25.18
CA GLY A 102 -4.61 10.20 -24.65
C GLY A 102 -3.84 9.04 -24.04
N GLU A 103 -3.11 9.31 -23.00
CA GLU A 103 -2.31 8.31 -22.28
C GLU A 103 -2.95 7.97 -20.92
N VAL A 104 -3.21 6.70 -20.66
CA VAL A 104 -3.83 6.25 -19.41
C VAL A 104 -2.78 5.56 -18.55
N TRP A 105 -2.59 6.04 -17.33
CA TRP A 105 -1.63 5.50 -16.38
C TRP A 105 -2.30 5.01 -15.11
N LEU A 106 -1.93 3.80 -14.67
CA LEU A 106 -2.33 3.26 -13.38
C LEU A 106 -1.32 3.67 -12.32
N CYS A 107 -1.80 4.35 -11.27
CA CYS A 107 -1.05 4.79 -10.11
C CYS A 107 -1.41 3.86 -8.94
N SER A 108 -0.50 2.95 -8.55
CA SER A 108 -0.82 1.95 -7.54
C SER A 108 0.31 1.75 -6.53
N GLY A 109 -0.02 1.18 -5.38
CA GLY A 109 0.91 0.97 -4.28
C GLY A 109 0.28 1.11 -2.91
N GLN A 110 1.06 1.66 -1.95
CA GLN A 110 0.60 1.90 -0.59
C GLN A 110 0.57 3.40 -0.23
N SER A 111 0.61 3.74 1.05
CA SER A 111 0.41 5.11 1.55
C SER A 111 1.20 6.20 0.82
N ASN A 112 2.41 5.94 0.38
CA ASN A 112 3.20 6.93 -0.36
C ASN A 112 2.68 7.19 -1.79
N MET A 113 1.94 6.24 -2.41
CA MET A 113 1.17 6.46 -3.63
C MET A 113 -0.19 7.11 -3.33
N ASP A 114 -0.88 6.63 -2.30
CA ASP A 114 -2.17 7.14 -1.80
C ASP A 114 -2.06 8.53 -1.12
N PHE A 115 -0.83 9.05 -0.95
CA PHE A 115 -0.56 10.34 -0.30
C PHE A 115 -1.19 11.49 -1.10
N PRO A 116 -2.18 12.22 -0.51
CA PRO A 116 -2.93 13.23 -1.23
C PRO A 116 -2.11 14.52 -1.44
N VAL A 117 -2.53 15.35 -2.38
CA VAL A 117 -1.96 16.70 -2.50
C VAL A 117 -2.24 17.50 -1.24
N LYS A 118 -3.47 17.38 -0.69
CA LYS A 118 -3.87 17.97 0.59
C LYS A 118 -4.96 17.10 1.24
N GLY A 119 -4.69 16.62 2.43
CA GLY A 119 -5.63 15.74 3.15
C GLY A 119 -5.03 15.24 4.45
N TRP A 120 -4.99 13.94 4.64
CA TRP A 120 -4.30 13.31 5.78
C TRP A 120 -2.77 13.52 5.72
N GLY A 121 -2.23 13.84 4.53
CA GLY A 121 -0.89 14.34 4.27
C GLY A 121 -0.94 15.64 3.47
N GLN A 122 0.21 16.30 3.32
CA GLN A 122 0.35 17.52 2.55
C GLN A 122 1.65 17.53 1.75
N THR A 123 1.55 17.82 0.44
CA THR A 123 2.73 18.06 -0.38
C THR A 123 3.37 19.43 -0.08
N LYS A 124 4.62 19.59 -0.49
CA LYS A 124 5.25 20.94 -0.46
C LYS A 124 4.42 21.90 -1.31
N ASN A 125 4.22 23.12 -0.80
CA ASN A 125 3.49 24.20 -1.49
C ASN A 125 2.06 23.81 -1.93
N CYS A 126 1.37 22.94 -1.17
CA CYS A 126 0.07 22.38 -1.56
C CYS A 126 -0.97 23.42 -1.98
N ASP A 127 -1.05 24.57 -1.28
CA ASP A 127 -2.04 25.62 -1.60
C ASP A 127 -1.76 26.27 -2.95
N GLU A 128 -0.50 26.45 -3.33
CA GLU A 128 -0.10 26.95 -4.66
C GLU A 128 -0.35 25.90 -5.74
N GLU A 129 -0.04 24.63 -5.47
CA GLU A 129 -0.30 23.52 -6.38
C GLU A 129 -1.80 23.38 -6.66
N LEU A 130 -2.66 23.47 -5.63
CA LEU A 130 -4.11 23.44 -5.81
C LEU A 130 -4.63 24.63 -6.59
N LYS A 131 -4.12 25.84 -6.33
CA LYS A 131 -4.51 27.05 -7.08
C LYS A 131 -4.22 26.92 -8.56
N ASN A 132 -3.20 26.14 -8.94
CA ASN A 132 -2.76 25.93 -10.32
C ASN A 132 -3.22 24.58 -10.89
N ALA A 133 -4.18 23.89 -10.26
CA ALA A 133 -4.58 22.52 -10.62
C ALA A 133 -5.61 22.43 -11.74
N ASP A 134 -5.98 23.53 -12.38
CA ASP A 134 -6.96 23.52 -13.48
C ASP A 134 -6.28 23.07 -14.81
N HIS A 135 -6.16 21.75 -14.98
CA HIS A 135 -5.62 21.10 -16.17
C HIS A 135 -6.72 20.35 -16.94
N TYR A 136 -7.40 21.03 -17.84
CA TYR A 136 -8.58 20.48 -18.54
C TYR A 136 -8.28 19.19 -19.36
N ARG A 137 -7.02 18.86 -19.62
CA ARG A 137 -6.60 17.64 -20.35
C ARG A 137 -6.19 16.50 -19.44
N ILE A 138 -6.15 16.72 -18.11
CA ILE A 138 -5.95 15.66 -17.12
C ILE A 138 -7.33 15.22 -16.60
N ARG A 139 -7.51 13.93 -16.42
CA ARG A 139 -8.69 13.33 -15.83
C ARG A 139 -8.29 12.36 -14.74
N LEU A 140 -9.08 12.31 -13.69
CA LEU A 140 -8.79 11.56 -12.48
C LEU A 140 -9.88 10.51 -12.25
N LEU A 141 -9.49 9.27 -12.01
CA LEU A 141 -10.36 8.20 -11.54
C LEU A 141 -9.74 7.62 -10.27
N HIS A 142 -10.44 7.70 -9.16
CA HIS A 142 -9.97 7.18 -7.88
C HIS A 142 -10.83 5.97 -7.47
N VAL A 143 -10.23 4.80 -7.39
CA VAL A 143 -10.87 3.53 -6.99
C VAL A 143 -11.08 3.53 -5.48
N ASN A 144 -12.31 3.29 -5.02
CA ASN A 144 -12.60 3.20 -3.59
C ASN A 144 -11.87 2.01 -2.94
N ASN A 145 -11.31 2.24 -1.75
CA ASN A 145 -10.65 1.20 -0.98
C ASN A 145 -11.64 0.10 -0.60
N THR A 146 -11.41 -1.08 -1.12
CA THR A 146 -12.21 -2.27 -0.81
C THR A 146 -11.39 -3.54 -0.98
N MET A 147 -11.81 -4.61 -0.33
CA MET A 147 -11.17 -5.93 -0.42
C MET A 147 -12.21 -7.04 -0.59
N ARG A 148 -11.89 -8.02 -1.41
CA ARG A 148 -12.77 -9.16 -1.72
C ARG A 148 -11.95 -10.45 -1.80
N PRO A 149 -12.49 -11.59 -1.33
CA PRO A 149 -11.80 -12.87 -1.44
C PRO A 149 -11.72 -13.37 -2.88
N HIS A 150 -12.70 -13.04 -3.73
CA HIS A 150 -12.73 -13.44 -5.13
C HIS A 150 -12.64 -12.22 -6.06
N ALA A 151 -12.11 -12.46 -7.26
CA ALA A 151 -11.96 -11.44 -8.28
C ALA A 151 -13.31 -10.83 -8.67
N GLN A 152 -13.42 -9.51 -8.58
CA GLN A 152 -14.61 -8.75 -8.93
C GLN A 152 -14.52 -8.25 -10.38
N THR A 153 -15.64 -8.05 -11.02
CA THR A 153 -15.75 -7.42 -12.35
C THR A 153 -16.20 -5.96 -12.26
N GLU A 154 -16.67 -5.53 -11.10
CA GLU A 154 -17.16 -4.19 -10.82
C GLU A 154 -16.43 -3.60 -9.60
N PHE A 155 -16.35 -2.28 -9.54
CA PHE A 155 -15.78 -1.53 -8.44
C PHE A 155 -16.55 -0.21 -8.24
N GLU A 156 -16.30 0.46 -7.14
CA GLU A 156 -16.79 1.81 -6.89
C GLU A 156 -15.66 2.81 -7.03
N ALA A 157 -15.96 4.00 -7.56
CA ALA A 157 -15.02 5.09 -7.69
C ALA A 157 -15.50 6.32 -6.93
N VAL A 158 -14.58 7.10 -6.40
CA VAL A 158 -14.88 8.41 -5.82
C VAL A 158 -15.55 9.29 -6.87
N GLY A 159 -16.69 9.89 -6.51
CA GLY A 159 -17.49 10.68 -7.45
C GLY A 159 -18.20 9.87 -8.54
N GLY A 160 -18.17 8.53 -8.47
CA GLY A 160 -18.87 7.62 -9.38
C GLY A 160 -18.17 7.36 -10.72
N GLY A 161 -16.98 7.93 -10.97
CA GLY A 161 -16.23 7.75 -12.23
C GLY A 161 -15.19 8.83 -12.47
N TRP A 162 -14.91 9.11 -13.73
CA TRP A 162 -13.88 10.08 -14.14
C TRP A 162 -14.24 11.51 -13.79
N GLN A 163 -13.32 12.21 -13.16
CA GLN A 163 -13.44 13.60 -12.73
C GLN A 163 -12.52 14.52 -13.53
N LEU A 164 -12.96 15.77 -13.71
CA LEU A 164 -12.11 16.85 -14.22
C LEU A 164 -11.03 17.17 -13.20
N CYS A 165 -9.84 17.53 -13.69
CA CYS A 165 -8.76 18.01 -12.85
C CYS A 165 -9.04 19.45 -12.41
N SER A 166 -9.26 19.65 -11.12
CA SER A 166 -9.54 20.93 -10.47
C SER A 166 -8.93 20.96 -9.07
N ALA A 167 -8.89 22.12 -8.44
CA ALA A 167 -8.40 22.24 -7.07
C ALA A 167 -9.13 21.30 -6.08
N GLU A 168 -10.44 21.09 -6.29
CA GLU A 168 -11.28 20.23 -5.44
C GLU A 168 -10.94 18.75 -5.63
N THR A 169 -10.89 18.28 -6.88
CA THR A 169 -10.69 16.86 -7.20
C THR A 169 -9.25 16.40 -7.00
N VAL A 170 -8.27 17.30 -7.22
CA VAL A 170 -6.83 17.03 -7.02
C VAL A 170 -6.46 16.97 -5.54
N ALA A 171 -7.16 17.70 -4.66
CA ALA A 171 -6.80 17.77 -3.25
C ALA A 171 -6.67 16.40 -2.62
N GLY A 172 -7.66 15.54 -2.78
CA GLY A 172 -7.69 14.19 -2.21
C GLY A 172 -7.12 13.08 -3.12
N PHE A 173 -6.58 13.42 -4.28
CA PHE A 173 -6.02 12.46 -5.23
C PHE A 173 -4.53 12.23 -4.98
N SER A 174 -3.99 11.09 -5.44
CA SER A 174 -2.56 10.76 -5.41
C SER A 174 -1.71 11.93 -5.91
N ALA A 175 -0.91 12.50 -5.01
CA ALA A 175 -0.01 13.58 -5.37
C ALA A 175 1.05 13.12 -6.39
N VAL A 176 1.59 11.91 -6.21
CA VAL A 176 2.55 11.33 -7.16
C VAL A 176 1.89 11.13 -8.52
N GLY A 177 0.68 10.57 -8.54
CA GLY A 177 -0.10 10.39 -9.77
C GLY A 177 -0.37 11.72 -10.48
N TYR A 178 -0.89 12.71 -9.75
CA TYR A 178 -1.19 14.03 -10.31
C TYR A 178 0.03 14.73 -10.89
N PHE A 179 1.13 14.84 -10.12
CA PHE A 179 2.34 15.52 -10.62
C PHE A 179 3.00 14.77 -11.78
N PHE A 180 2.96 13.44 -11.78
CA PHE A 180 3.40 12.61 -12.89
C PHE A 180 2.56 12.89 -14.15
N GLY A 181 1.24 12.85 -14.05
CA GLY A 181 0.35 13.11 -15.17
C GLY A 181 0.49 14.52 -15.72
N ARG A 182 0.71 15.51 -14.84
CA ARG A 182 0.99 16.90 -15.22
C ARG A 182 2.30 17.03 -16.00
N ASP A 183 3.37 16.34 -15.57
CA ASP A 183 4.64 16.34 -16.30
C ASP A 183 4.48 15.75 -17.69
N ILE A 184 3.77 14.62 -17.83
CA ILE A 184 3.48 13.99 -19.13
C ILE A 184 2.60 14.90 -19.99
N GLU A 185 1.51 15.46 -19.46
CA GLU A 185 0.61 16.36 -20.20
C GLU A 185 1.35 17.55 -20.79
N LEU A 186 2.21 18.19 -19.98
CA LEU A 186 2.93 19.40 -20.38
C LEU A 186 4.05 19.14 -21.39
N ASN A 187 4.78 18.02 -21.26
CA ASN A 187 5.94 17.74 -22.12
C ASN A 187 5.55 17.00 -23.41
N GLU A 188 4.62 16.04 -23.33
CA GLU A 188 4.17 15.26 -24.50
C GLU A 188 3.00 15.90 -25.23
N ASN A 189 2.39 16.92 -24.63
CA ASN A 189 1.23 17.64 -25.19
C ASN A 189 0.04 16.70 -25.53
N VAL A 190 -0.24 15.72 -24.68
CA VAL A 190 -1.32 14.73 -24.82
C VAL A 190 -2.27 14.77 -23.62
N PRO A 191 -3.57 14.47 -23.78
CA PRO A 191 -4.45 14.22 -22.65
C PRO A 191 -3.94 13.06 -21.80
N VAL A 192 -4.14 13.14 -20.45
CA VAL A 192 -3.71 12.11 -19.52
C VAL A 192 -4.87 11.68 -18.62
N GLY A 193 -5.15 10.39 -18.61
CA GLY A 193 -6.02 9.74 -17.65
C GLY A 193 -5.20 9.08 -16.54
N LEU A 194 -5.51 9.39 -15.30
CA LEU A 194 -4.86 8.82 -14.13
C LEU A 194 -5.87 7.97 -13.37
N ILE A 195 -5.57 6.69 -13.23
CA ILE A 195 -6.34 5.75 -12.40
C ILE A 195 -5.56 5.53 -11.11
N GLU A 196 -6.07 6.00 -9.99
CA GLU A 196 -5.52 5.72 -8.68
C GLU A 196 -6.17 4.48 -8.09
N SER A 197 -5.35 3.48 -7.76
CA SER A 197 -5.72 2.27 -7.04
C SER A 197 -4.60 1.94 -6.06
N ALA A 198 -4.66 2.55 -4.86
CA ALA A 198 -3.63 2.44 -3.83
C ALA A 198 -4.29 2.36 -2.45
N TRP A 199 -3.62 1.72 -1.48
CA TRP A 199 -4.09 1.64 -0.10
C TRP A 199 -2.92 1.61 0.87
N GLY A 200 -2.90 2.54 1.83
CA GLY A 200 -1.85 2.68 2.84
C GLY A 200 -1.66 1.43 3.70
N GLY A 201 -0.40 1.14 4.10
CA GLY A 201 -0.05 0.05 5.01
C GLY A 201 -0.24 -1.36 4.43
N THR A 202 -0.19 -1.53 3.10
CA THR A 202 -0.45 -2.81 2.46
C THR A 202 0.80 -3.44 1.84
N PRO A 203 1.03 -4.76 2.03
CA PRO A 203 2.15 -5.48 1.43
C PRO A 203 1.85 -5.85 -0.03
N VAL A 204 2.91 -6.10 -0.80
CA VAL A 204 2.82 -6.39 -2.23
C VAL A 204 1.97 -7.62 -2.55
N GLU A 205 1.99 -8.65 -1.70
CA GLU A 205 1.22 -9.89 -1.87
C GLU A 205 -0.31 -9.71 -1.82
N ALA A 206 -0.79 -8.60 -1.26
CA ALA A 206 -2.21 -8.24 -1.30
C ALA A 206 -2.67 -7.83 -2.72
N TRP A 207 -1.71 -7.40 -3.56
CA TRP A 207 -1.91 -6.88 -4.92
C TRP A 207 -1.60 -7.89 -6.03
N ILE A 208 -1.31 -9.15 -5.69
CA ILE A 208 -1.03 -10.25 -6.64
C ILE A 208 -2.25 -11.17 -6.71
N SER A 209 -2.59 -11.66 -7.90
CA SER A 209 -3.68 -12.62 -8.07
C SER A 209 -3.40 -13.95 -7.37
N SER A 210 -4.46 -14.65 -6.99
CA SER A 210 -4.33 -15.98 -6.38
C SER A 210 -3.68 -17.00 -7.34
N GLU A 211 -3.86 -16.85 -8.64
CA GLU A 211 -3.21 -17.67 -9.66
C GLU A 211 -1.69 -17.60 -9.57
N PHE A 212 -1.17 -16.37 -9.48
CA PHE A 212 0.27 -16.16 -9.45
C PHE A 212 0.86 -16.39 -8.06
N LEU A 213 0.25 -15.85 -7.01
CA LEU A 213 0.79 -15.93 -5.67
C LEU A 213 0.85 -17.38 -5.15
N SER A 214 -0.09 -18.25 -5.53
CA SER A 214 -0.08 -19.68 -5.16
C SER A 214 1.12 -20.46 -5.72
N THR A 215 1.86 -19.90 -6.69
CA THR A 215 3.08 -20.51 -7.23
C THR A 215 4.25 -20.43 -6.24
N MET A 216 4.21 -19.48 -5.32
CA MET A 216 5.18 -19.37 -4.23
C MET A 216 4.78 -20.26 -3.05
N SER A 217 5.68 -21.14 -2.61
CA SER A 217 5.44 -22.08 -1.50
C SER A 217 4.98 -21.39 -0.23
N ASP A 218 5.60 -20.26 0.09
CA ASP A 218 5.37 -19.48 1.31
C ASP A 218 3.91 -18.98 1.42
N PHE A 219 3.30 -18.65 0.29
CA PHE A 219 1.95 -18.08 0.25
C PHE A 219 0.84 -19.10 -0.11
N LYS A 220 1.20 -20.35 -0.39
CA LYS A 220 0.23 -21.35 -0.86
C LYS A 220 -0.91 -21.57 0.12
N LYS A 221 -0.60 -21.66 1.42
CA LYS A 221 -1.61 -21.85 2.49
C LYS A 221 -2.52 -20.63 2.61
N ALA A 222 -1.94 -19.44 2.67
CA ALA A 222 -2.67 -18.19 2.78
C ALA A 222 -3.58 -17.95 1.56
N THR A 223 -3.07 -18.19 0.36
CA THR A 223 -3.84 -18.08 -0.89
C THR A 223 -5.01 -19.07 -0.92
N GLN A 224 -4.79 -20.33 -0.49
CA GLN A 224 -5.86 -21.33 -0.43
C GLN A 224 -6.94 -20.93 0.59
N ARG A 225 -6.56 -20.30 1.71
CA ARG A 225 -7.50 -19.74 2.68
C ARG A 225 -8.42 -18.71 2.01
N ILE A 226 -7.86 -17.76 1.24
CA ILE A 226 -8.65 -16.75 0.53
C ILE A 226 -9.57 -17.37 -0.53
N ILE A 227 -9.09 -18.33 -1.31
CA ILE A 227 -9.90 -19.02 -2.33
C ILE A 227 -11.12 -19.72 -1.71
N ASN A 228 -10.98 -20.25 -0.50
CA ASN A 228 -12.07 -20.97 0.19
C ASN A 228 -13.00 -20.03 0.99
N MET A 229 -12.70 -18.73 1.04
CA MET A 229 -13.42 -17.77 1.87
C MET A 229 -14.74 -17.35 1.23
N PRO A 230 -15.85 -17.21 2.00
CA PRO A 230 -17.14 -16.75 1.46
C PRO A 230 -17.09 -15.28 0.99
N ASP A 231 -17.92 -14.95 -0.02
CA ASP A 231 -18.02 -13.57 -0.52
C ASP A 231 -18.85 -12.66 0.38
N ASP A 232 -19.94 -13.16 0.94
CA ASP A 232 -20.82 -12.34 1.78
C ASP A 232 -20.20 -12.08 3.17
N ILE A 233 -20.36 -10.86 3.66
CA ILE A 233 -19.74 -10.40 4.92
C ILE A 233 -20.22 -11.22 6.14
N PRO A 234 -21.52 -11.53 6.33
CA PRO A 234 -21.96 -12.32 7.48
C PRO A 234 -21.32 -13.70 7.55
N THR A 235 -21.27 -14.44 6.42
CA THR A 235 -20.65 -15.78 6.38
C THR A 235 -19.14 -15.68 6.53
N ARG A 236 -18.50 -14.64 5.94
CA ARG A 236 -17.07 -14.37 6.09
C ARG A 236 -16.70 -14.06 7.54
N LYS A 237 -17.56 -13.31 8.24
CA LYS A 237 -17.37 -13.06 9.67
C LYS A 237 -17.44 -14.37 10.47
N HIS A 238 -18.40 -15.22 10.18
CA HIS A 238 -18.53 -16.52 10.84
C HIS A 238 -17.30 -17.41 10.58
N PHE A 239 -16.82 -17.46 9.35
CA PHE A 239 -15.59 -18.16 8.97
C PHE A 239 -14.39 -17.66 9.80
N TYR A 240 -14.22 -16.36 9.92
CA TYR A 240 -13.16 -15.77 10.75
C TYR A 240 -13.34 -16.08 12.23
N ASP A 241 -14.56 -16.03 12.77
CA ASP A 241 -14.86 -16.36 14.17
C ASP A 241 -14.52 -17.83 14.49
N GLU A 242 -14.69 -18.76 13.53
CA GLU A 242 -14.25 -20.16 13.66
C GLU A 242 -12.71 -20.30 13.67
N GLU A 243 -12.02 -19.58 12.78
CA GLU A 243 -10.55 -19.55 12.75
C GLU A 243 -10.00 -19.01 14.07
N ILE A 244 -10.56 -17.93 14.59
CA ILE A 244 -10.19 -17.35 15.88
C ILE A 244 -10.46 -18.33 17.03
N THR A 245 -11.58 -19.03 17.01
CA THR A 245 -11.90 -20.05 18.00
C THR A 245 -10.86 -21.18 17.99
N SER A 246 -10.43 -21.60 16.80
CA SER A 246 -9.37 -22.59 16.64
C SER A 246 -8.02 -22.08 17.14
N PHE A 247 -7.67 -20.83 16.80
CA PHE A 247 -6.46 -20.17 17.26
C PHE A 247 -6.42 -20.06 18.79
N GLU A 248 -7.50 -19.57 19.42
CA GLU A 248 -7.59 -19.46 20.89
C GLU A 248 -7.48 -20.83 21.57
N LYS A 249 -8.01 -21.89 20.96
CA LYS A 249 -7.84 -23.26 21.48
C LYS A 249 -6.39 -23.73 21.41
N GLN A 250 -5.66 -23.40 20.34
CA GLN A 250 -4.25 -23.72 20.20
C GLN A 250 -3.42 -22.91 21.21
N LEU A 251 -3.69 -21.60 21.30
CA LEU A 251 -2.99 -20.70 22.21
C LEU A 251 -3.19 -21.13 23.67
N LYS A 252 -4.39 -21.57 24.03
CA LYS A 252 -4.71 -22.08 25.38
C LYS A 252 -3.87 -23.30 25.80
N ASN A 253 -3.42 -24.10 24.84
CA ASN A 253 -2.55 -25.25 25.13
C ASN A 253 -1.11 -24.82 25.44
N ILE A 254 -0.73 -23.59 25.05
CA ILE A 254 0.62 -23.03 25.24
C ILE A 254 0.61 -22.03 26.40
N ASP A 255 -0.43 -21.16 26.45
CA ASP A 255 -0.65 -20.18 27.51
C ASP A 255 -1.68 -20.73 28.49
N ASP A 256 -1.19 -21.26 29.63
CA ASP A 256 -2.09 -21.75 30.68
C ASP A 256 -2.96 -20.58 31.20
N ASN A 257 -4.29 -20.69 31.09
CA ASN A 257 -5.26 -19.70 31.57
C ASN A 257 -5.17 -19.35 33.06
N SER A 258 -4.27 -19.99 33.85
CA SER A 258 -3.93 -19.56 35.21
C SER A 258 -3.39 -18.12 35.26
N VAL A 259 -2.98 -17.57 34.11
CA VAL A 259 -2.42 -16.22 33.95
C VAL A 259 -3.47 -15.10 33.92
N ILE A 260 -4.78 -15.39 33.96
CA ILE A 260 -5.84 -14.35 34.06
C ILE A 260 -5.73 -13.51 35.35
N ASN A 261 -4.98 -13.97 36.35
CA ASN A 261 -4.70 -13.24 37.57
C ASN A 261 -3.23 -12.91 37.70
N ALA A 262 -2.93 -11.69 38.17
CA ALA A 262 -1.57 -11.30 38.51
C ALA A 262 -0.96 -12.21 39.59
N ASP A 263 0.30 -12.55 39.41
CA ASP A 263 1.11 -13.32 40.33
C ASP A 263 2.36 -12.54 40.80
N GLU A 264 3.20 -13.16 41.59
CA GLU A 264 4.44 -12.58 42.14
C GLU A 264 5.52 -12.29 41.07
N THR A 265 5.36 -12.80 39.84
CA THR A 265 6.28 -12.56 38.72
C THR A 265 5.94 -11.29 37.93
N CYS A 266 4.80 -10.63 38.25
CA CYS A 266 4.41 -9.38 37.58
C CYS A 266 5.20 -8.20 38.13
N ASN A 267 5.63 -7.32 37.25
CA ASN A 267 6.27 -6.06 37.57
C ASN A 267 5.30 -4.88 37.45
N ARG A 268 5.63 -3.75 38.10
CA ARG A 268 4.79 -2.55 38.12
C ARG A 268 5.22 -1.55 37.04
N TYR A 269 4.28 -1.08 36.26
CA TYR A 269 4.50 -0.06 35.24
C TYR A 269 3.36 0.95 35.25
N LEU A 270 3.65 2.15 34.78
CA LEU A 270 2.65 3.21 34.64
C LEU A 270 1.96 3.11 33.28
N LEU A 271 0.63 3.03 33.29
CA LEU A 271 -0.23 3.11 32.11
C LEU A 271 -1.28 4.22 32.31
N PRO A 272 -1.79 4.84 31.26
CA PRO A 272 -1.52 4.57 29.84
C PRO A 272 -0.11 5.01 29.41
N GLY A 273 0.40 4.38 28.36
CA GLY A 273 1.70 4.63 27.73
C GLY A 273 2.25 3.39 27.03
N LEU A 274 3.27 3.60 26.21
CA LEU A 274 4.02 2.51 25.57
C LEU A 274 5.04 1.91 26.56
N LEU A 275 5.25 0.61 26.47
CA LEU A 275 6.22 -0.13 27.25
C LEU A 275 7.62 -0.02 26.61
N THR A 276 8.31 1.09 26.85
CA THR A 276 9.61 1.42 26.24
C THR A 276 10.82 0.90 27.03
N GLN A 277 10.60 0.22 28.17
CA GLN A 277 11.67 -0.35 28.98
C GLN A 277 12.40 -1.46 28.20
N LYS A 278 13.72 -1.60 28.46
CA LYS A 278 14.60 -2.50 27.71
C LYS A 278 14.07 -3.94 27.61
N GLU A 279 13.41 -4.43 28.65
CA GLU A 279 12.84 -5.79 28.68
C GLU A 279 11.65 -6.00 27.75
N PHE A 280 10.99 -4.92 27.28
CA PHE A 280 9.89 -4.97 26.32
C PHE A 280 10.31 -4.49 24.92
N ALA A 281 11.34 -3.63 24.82
CA ALA A 281 11.76 -3.02 23.57
C ALA A 281 12.17 -4.03 22.47
N ASP A 282 12.62 -5.22 22.90
CA ASP A 282 13.04 -6.31 22.00
C ASP A 282 12.12 -7.54 22.13
N PHE A 283 10.89 -7.37 22.64
CA PHE A 283 9.96 -8.48 22.90
C PHE A 283 8.66 -8.29 22.13
N ASP A 284 8.47 -9.08 21.10
CA ASP A 284 7.18 -9.30 20.45
C ASP A 284 6.57 -10.59 21.03
N GLY A 285 5.25 -10.60 21.28
CA GLY A 285 4.57 -11.75 21.88
C GLY A 285 3.40 -11.41 22.81
N ILE A 286 3.07 -12.31 23.74
CA ILE A 286 1.98 -12.11 24.68
C ILE A 286 2.44 -11.35 25.93
N ILE A 287 1.75 -10.24 26.19
CA ILE A 287 1.92 -9.40 27.39
C ILE A 287 0.58 -9.32 28.11
N TRP A 288 0.61 -9.58 29.40
CA TRP A 288 -0.55 -9.45 30.27
C TRP A 288 -0.45 -8.21 31.14
N CYS A 289 -1.51 -7.40 31.16
CA CYS A 289 -1.67 -6.21 32.00
C CYS A 289 -2.84 -6.39 32.95
N TYR A 290 -2.61 -6.15 34.25
CA TYR A 290 -3.63 -6.33 35.29
C TYR A 290 -3.84 -5.08 36.12
N LYS A 291 -5.12 -4.76 36.39
CA LYS A 291 -5.54 -3.69 37.30
C LYS A 291 -6.64 -4.19 38.22
N THR A 292 -6.46 -3.99 39.51
CA THR A 292 -7.52 -4.23 40.50
C THR A 292 -8.14 -2.92 40.91
N ILE A 293 -9.47 -2.88 40.89
CA ILE A 293 -10.29 -1.70 41.25
C ILE A 293 -11.32 -2.08 42.30
N GLY A 294 -11.87 -1.06 42.96
CA GLY A 294 -13.03 -1.23 43.88
C GLY A 294 -14.31 -0.80 43.18
N ILE A 295 -15.28 -1.69 43.05
CA ILE A 295 -16.60 -1.40 42.52
C ILE A 295 -17.50 -0.92 43.67
N PRO A 296 -18.08 0.31 43.58
CA PRO A 296 -19.01 0.81 44.59
C PRO A 296 -20.30 -0.02 44.65
N HIS A 297 -20.93 -0.07 45.81
CA HIS A 297 -22.23 -0.73 45.98
C HIS A 297 -23.30 -0.20 45.02
N SER A 298 -23.28 1.12 44.76
CA SER A 298 -24.22 1.79 43.81
C SER A 298 -24.09 1.33 42.38
N TRP A 299 -23.00 0.65 41.99
CA TRP A 299 -22.74 0.14 40.63
C TRP A 299 -23.10 -1.35 40.48
N GLN A 300 -23.36 -2.05 41.58
CA GLN A 300 -23.69 -3.47 41.53
C GLN A 300 -24.87 -3.76 40.60
N ASN A 301 -24.72 -4.81 39.78
CA ASN A 301 -25.69 -5.25 38.76
C ASN A 301 -26.11 -4.16 37.76
N LYS A 302 -25.22 -3.21 37.47
CA LYS A 302 -25.38 -2.22 36.40
C LYS A 302 -24.39 -2.46 35.28
N GLU A 303 -24.78 -2.19 34.06
CA GLU A 303 -23.86 -2.22 32.93
C GLU A 303 -22.83 -1.08 33.06
N LEU A 304 -21.55 -1.40 32.81
CA LEU A 304 -20.46 -0.43 32.82
C LEU A 304 -19.80 -0.38 31.44
N LYS A 305 -19.10 0.72 31.17
CA LYS A 305 -18.21 0.84 30.00
C LYS A 305 -16.76 0.92 30.46
N LEU A 306 -15.91 0.12 29.84
CA LEU A 306 -14.46 0.17 29.99
C LEU A 306 -13.86 0.90 28.79
N ARG A 307 -13.19 2.02 29.02
CA ARG A 307 -12.57 2.87 28.00
C ARG A 307 -11.07 2.80 28.16
N LEU A 308 -10.37 2.16 27.21
CA LEU A 308 -8.93 1.95 27.24
C LEU A 308 -8.18 2.77 26.19
N GLY A 309 -8.92 3.37 25.21
CA GLY A 309 -8.31 4.03 24.08
C GLY A 309 -7.55 3.05 23.19
N MET A 310 -6.46 3.50 22.58
CA MET A 310 -5.64 2.66 21.69
C MET A 310 -4.79 1.68 22.50
N ILE A 311 -4.68 0.46 21.99
CA ILE A 311 -3.78 -0.60 22.50
C ILE A 311 -2.94 -1.09 21.31
N ASP A 312 -1.67 -1.21 21.50
CA ASP A 312 -0.72 -1.68 20.49
C ASP A 312 -0.27 -3.11 20.84
N ASP A 313 -0.60 -4.19 20.05
CA ASP A 313 -1.41 -4.20 18.79
C ASP A 313 -2.83 -4.74 18.99
N ASN A 314 -2.97 -6.06 19.28
CA ASN A 314 -4.23 -6.77 19.41
C ASN A 314 -4.51 -7.08 20.87
N ASP A 315 -5.76 -7.01 21.29
CA ASP A 315 -6.10 -7.34 22.68
C ASP A 315 -7.26 -8.32 22.85
N VAL A 316 -7.22 -9.01 23.98
CA VAL A 316 -8.39 -9.65 24.59
C VAL A 316 -8.51 -9.14 26.00
N THR A 317 -9.62 -8.48 26.31
CA THR A 317 -9.87 -7.84 27.61
C THR A 317 -10.86 -8.64 28.43
N TYR A 318 -10.52 -8.83 29.71
CA TYR A 318 -11.28 -9.62 30.68
C TYR A 318 -11.71 -8.74 31.86
N PHE A 319 -12.89 -8.99 32.36
CA PHE A 319 -13.39 -8.46 33.63
C PHE A 319 -13.77 -9.63 34.57
N ASN A 320 -13.12 -9.72 35.72
CA ASN A 320 -13.27 -10.84 36.64
C ASN A 320 -13.17 -12.21 35.97
N GLY A 321 -12.18 -12.38 35.05
CA GLY A 321 -11.94 -13.61 34.31
C GLY A 321 -12.93 -13.91 33.19
N LYS A 322 -13.87 -13.02 32.88
CA LYS A 322 -14.79 -13.14 31.75
C LYS A 322 -14.37 -12.22 30.62
N VAL A 323 -14.29 -12.75 29.40
CA VAL A 323 -14.02 -11.93 28.20
C VAL A 323 -15.15 -10.91 28.04
N ILE A 324 -14.79 -9.64 27.91
CA ILE A 324 -15.71 -8.53 27.67
C ILE A 324 -15.52 -7.89 26.29
N GLY A 325 -14.37 -8.13 25.65
CA GLY A 325 -14.08 -7.63 24.31
C GLY A 325 -12.73 -8.12 23.79
N ARG A 326 -12.58 -7.95 22.49
CA ARG A 326 -11.33 -8.14 21.75
C ARG A 326 -11.32 -7.17 20.59
N MET A 327 -10.14 -6.74 20.17
CA MET A 327 -9.94 -5.89 18.99
C MET A 327 -8.56 -6.11 18.42
N ASP A 328 -8.48 -6.05 17.08
CA ASP A 328 -7.23 -6.17 16.34
C ASP A 328 -6.79 -4.77 15.87
N GLY A 329 -5.47 -4.54 15.80
CA GLY A 329 -4.85 -3.32 15.30
C GLY A 329 -4.59 -2.25 16.36
N TYR A 330 -3.56 -1.43 16.12
CA TYR A 330 -3.02 -0.47 17.08
C TYR A 330 -3.75 0.88 17.12
N ALA A 331 -4.49 1.26 16.07
CA ALA A 331 -5.07 2.60 15.93
C ALA A 331 -6.50 2.74 16.45
N GLU A 332 -7.16 1.63 16.80
CA GLU A 332 -8.56 1.61 17.15
C GLU A 332 -8.77 1.86 18.65
N ASN A 333 -9.79 2.68 18.98
CA ASN A 333 -10.14 2.95 20.37
C ASN A 333 -10.94 1.80 20.98
N ARG A 334 -10.44 1.19 22.05
CA ARG A 334 -11.12 0.13 22.82
C ARG A 334 -12.15 0.74 23.75
N VAL A 335 -13.40 0.41 23.50
CA VAL A 335 -14.55 0.72 24.38
C VAL A 335 -15.37 -0.56 24.51
N TYR A 336 -15.36 -1.17 25.70
CA TYR A 336 -16.02 -2.44 25.95
C TYR A 336 -17.16 -2.30 26.95
N SER A 337 -18.30 -2.90 26.65
CA SER A 337 -19.42 -3.02 27.61
C SER A 337 -19.20 -4.17 28.58
N ILE A 338 -19.36 -3.92 29.86
CA ILE A 338 -19.33 -4.94 30.91
C ILE A 338 -20.76 -5.25 31.32
N ASN A 339 -21.21 -6.48 31.06
CA ASN A 339 -22.55 -6.92 31.38
C ASN A 339 -22.84 -6.76 32.89
N ALA A 340 -24.02 -6.30 33.23
CA ALA A 340 -24.50 -6.07 34.59
C ALA A 340 -24.28 -7.29 35.50
N ASP A 341 -24.43 -8.52 34.99
CA ASP A 341 -24.26 -9.76 35.76
C ASP A 341 -22.81 -9.97 36.22
N PHE A 342 -21.82 -9.36 35.56
CA PHE A 342 -20.41 -9.46 35.96
C PHE A 342 -20.00 -8.45 37.02
N VAL A 343 -20.84 -7.40 37.22
CA VAL A 343 -20.54 -6.28 38.13
C VAL A 343 -21.04 -6.56 39.53
N LYS A 344 -20.10 -6.80 40.45
CA LYS A 344 -20.38 -7.03 41.87
C LYS A 344 -19.63 -6.00 42.71
N GLU A 345 -20.23 -5.58 43.84
CA GLU A 345 -19.56 -4.73 44.83
C GLU A 345 -18.24 -5.32 45.29
N GLY A 346 -17.24 -4.48 45.54
CA GLY A 346 -15.95 -4.87 46.09
C GLY A 346 -14.86 -4.95 45.04
N LYS A 347 -13.89 -5.85 45.24
CA LYS A 347 -12.74 -5.98 44.34
C LYS A 347 -13.14 -6.58 42.98
N ALA A 348 -12.72 -5.92 41.90
CA ALA A 348 -12.81 -6.43 40.54
C ALA A 348 -11.44 -6.34 39.86
N THR A 349 -11.13 -7.32 39.01
CA THR A 349 -9.88 -7.40 38.27
C THR A 349 -10.17 -7.19 36.77
N ILE A 350 -9.47 -6.23 36.18
CA ILE A 350 -9.35 -6.05 34.74
C ILE A 350 -8.05 -6.73 34.35
N ALA A 351 -8.10 -7.67 33.41
CA ALA A 351 -6.93 -8.30 32.82
C ALA A 351 -6.98 -8.09 31.30
N ILE A 352 -5.87 -7.66 30.71
CA ILE A 352 -5.75 -7.39 29.28
C ILE A 352 -4.59 -8.23 28.76
N ARG A 353 -4.90 -9.15 27.84
CA ARG A 353 -3.89 -9.88 27.07
C ARG A 353 -3.61 -9.09 25.81
N ILE A 354 -2.45 -8.50 25.72
CA ILE A 354 -1.95 -7.83 24.50
C ILE A 354 -1.13 -8.87 23.71
N MET A 355 -1.37 -8.96 22.41
CA MET A 355 -0.50 -9.66 21.48
C MET A 355 0.22 -8.60 20.64
N ASP A 356 1.47 -8.36 21.00
CA ASP A 356 2.40 -7.49 20.31
C ASP A 356 3.03 -8.27 19.14
N ILE A 357 2.88 -7.74 17.92
CA ILE A 357 3.41 -8.34 16.70
C ILE A 357 4.56 -7.51 16.09
N GLY A 358 4.99 -6.48 16.79
CA GLY A 358 6.15 -5.65 16.44
C GLY A 358 6.05 -4.22 16.93
N GLY A 359 7.19 -3.65 17.27
CA GLY A 359 7.27 -2.27 17.75
C GLY A 359 7.31 -2.16 19.26
N TYR A 360 6.46 -1.33 19.86
CA TYR A 360 6.33 -1.17 21.30
C TYR A 360 4.90 -1.47 21.73
N ALA A 361 4.71 -2.53 22.49
CA ALA A 361 3.42 -2.82 23.12
C ALA A 361 2.97 -1.74 24.11
N GLY A 362 1.67 -1.64 24.35
CA GLY A 362 1.16 -0.83 25.45
C GLY A 362 -0.31 -0.45 25.33
N ILE A 363 -0.84 0.08 26.43
CA ILE A 363 -2.14 0.74 26.46
C ILE A 363 -1.86 2.22 26.30
N VAL A 364 -2.00 2.74 25.07
CA VAL A 364 -1.63 4.13 24.72
C VAL A 364 -2.66 5.13 25.26
N GLY A 365 -3.91 4.68 25.40
CA GLY A 365 -5.01 5.52 25.87
C GLY A 365 -5.57 6.43 24.76
N TYR A 366 -6.19 7.53 25.18
CA TYR A 366 -6.69 8.61 24.33
C TYR A 366 -5.64 9.72 24.16
N LYS A 367 -5.92 10.75 23.39
CA LYS A 367 -5.00 11.90 23.21
C LYS A 367 -4.69 12.64 24.52
N ASP A 368 -5.62 12.65 25.46
CA ASP A 368 -5.47 13.13 26.83
C ASP A 368 -4.87 12.08 27.78
N HIS A 369 -4.63 10.88 27.28
CA HIS A 369 -4.10 9.70 27.98
C HIS A 369 -4.99 9.17 29.11
N ASP A 370 -6.23 9.62 29.26
CA ASP A 370 -7.14 9.12 30.29
C ASP A 370 -7.80 7.80 29.86
N ILE A 371 -7.69 6.80 30.75
CA ILE A 371 -8.40 5.52 30.65
C ILE A 371 -9.26 5.32 31.89
N CYS A 372 -10.47 4.78 31.74
CA CYS A 372 -11.40 4.67 32.85
C CYS A 372 -12.40 3.52 32.68
N ILE A 373 -13.07 3.18 33.80
CA ILE A 373 -14.30 2.42 33.81
C ILE A 373 -15.42 3.37 34.28
N GLU A 374 -16.54 3.39 33.58
CA GLU A 374 -17.62 4.34 33.84
C GLU A 374 -19.00 3.67 33.89
N LEU A 375 -19.85 4.15 34.77
CA LEU A 375 -21.28 3.87 34.77
C LEU A 375 -22.02 4.86 33.84
N ASP A 376 -21.66 6.13 33.91
CA ASP A 376 -22.17 7.25 33.11
C ASP A 376 -21.13 8.39 33.11
N ALA A 377 -21.46 9.52 32.47
CA ALA A 377 -20.54 10.65 32.33
C ALA A 377 -20.08 11.32 33.64
N GLU A 378 -20.84 11.15 34.71
CA GLU A 378 -20.55 11.76 36.03
C GLU A 378 -19.90 10.73 36.99
N ASN A 379 -20.04 9.45 36.71
CA ASN A 379 -19.62 8.35 37.57
C ASN A 379 -18.57 7.49 36.88
N SER A 380 -17.29 7.80 37.08
CA SER A 380 -16.16 7.06 36.52
C SER A 380 -15.09 6.76 37.57
N ILE A 381 -14.29 5.73 37.33
CA ILE A 381 -13.10 5.37 38.08
C ILE A 381 -11.93 5.41 37.11
N SER A 382 -10.95 6.26 37.39
CA SER A 382 -9.71 6.32 36.59
C SER A 382 -8.92 5.03 36.74
N LEU A 383 -8.38 4.57 35.63
CA LEU A 383 -7.47 3.42 35.55
C LEU A 383 -6.02 3.84 35.34
N ASN A 384 -5.75 5.15 35.26
CA ASN A 384 -4.40 5.68 35.16
C ASN A 384 -3.53 5.26 36.35
N GLY A 385 -2.23 5.13 36.15
CA GLY A 385 -1.25 4.84 37.19
C GLY A 385 -0.70 3.42 37.11
N GLU A 386 -0.39 2.82 38.25
CA GLU A 386 0.29 1.52 38.32
C GLU A 386 -0.59 0.36 37.84
N TRP A 387 -0.03 -0.43 36.93
CA TRP A 387 -0.53 -1.74 36.49
C TRP A 387 0.52 -2.80 36.76
N LEU A 388 0.08 -4.02 37.00
CA LEU A 388 0.94 -5.19 37.05
C LEU A 388 1.06 -5.79 35.66
N ILE A 389 2.29 -5.97 35.17
CA ILE A 389 2.55 -6.42 33.80
C ILE A 389 3.51 -7.60 33.79
N LYS A 390 3.24 -8.55 32.89
CA LYS A 390 4.03 -9.75 32.69
C LYS A 390 4.08 -10.11 31.20
N LYS A 391 5.27 -10.34 30.67
CA LYS A 391 5.43 -11.00 29.35
C LYS A 391 5.43 -12.51 29.53
N THR A 392 4.82 -13.25 28.59
CA THR A 392 4.68 -14.71 28.73
C THR A 392 5.27 -15.46 27.53
N ILE A 393 4.69 -15.35 26.34
CA ILE A 393 5.04 -16.18 25.19
C ILE A 393 5.64 -15.30 24.10
N PRO A 394 6.88 -15.58 23.65
CA PRO A 394 7.44 -14.91 22.47
C PRO A 394 6.61 -15.17 21.21
N LEU A 395 6.55 -14.19 20.30
CA LEU A 395 5.79 -14.27 19.06
C LEU A 395 6.13 -15.52 18.23
N ALA A 396 7.41 -15.91 18.22
CA ALA A 396 7.88 -17.09 17.49
C ALA A 396 7.26 -18.42 17.97
N ASP A 397 6.75 -18.46 19.20
CA ASP A 397 6.15 -19.65 19.82
C ASP A 397 4.60 -19.62 19.75
N ILE A 398 4.02 -18.53 19.22
CA ILE A 398 2.58 -18.35 19.08
C ILE A 398 2.12 -18.94 17.75
N PRO A 399 0.98 -19.67 17.68
CA PRO A 399 0.36 -20.04 16.42
C PRO A 399 0.08 -18.79 15.56
N GLU A 400 0.11 -18.95 14.26
CA GLU A 400 -0.21 -17.86 13.32
C GLU A 400 -1.62 -17.31 13.61
N LEU A 401 -1.71 -16.02 13.94
CA LEU A 401 -2.97 -15.33 14.14
C LEU A 401 -3.69 -15.15 12.80
N PRO A 402 -4.91 -15.66 12.64
CA PRO A 402 -5.67 -15.43 11.41
C PRO A 402 -5.91 -13.93 11.18
N ARG A 403 -5.57 -13.43 10.00
CA ARG A 403 -5.87 -12.05 9.62
C ARG A 403 -7.36 -11.84 9.44
N ASN A 404 -7.88 -10.74 9.96
CA ASN A 404 -9.29 -10.39 9.79
C ASN A 404 -9.61 -10.09 8.30
N PRO A 405 -10.45 -10.89 7.65
CA PRO A 405 -10.70 -10.73 6.22
C PRO A 405 -11.70 -9.61 5.88
N ILE A 406 -12.17 -8.87 6.90
CA ILE A 406 -13.14 -7.78 6.74
C ILE A 406 -12.47 -6.42 6.94
N THR A 407 -11.49 -6.33 7.85
CA THR A 407 -10.88 -5.06 8.26
C THR A 407 -9.40 -4.97 7.96
N ASP A 408 -8.68 -6.10 7.76
CA ASP A 408 -7.24 -6.10 7.52
C ASP A 408 -6.93 -6.17 6.01
N ALA A 409 -6.57 -5.04 5.42
CA ALA A 409 -6.19 -4.93 4.01
C ALA A 409 -4.88 -5.65 3.64
N LYS A 410 -4.18 -6.24 4.61
CA LYS A 410 -2.95 -7.04 4.39
C LYS A 410 -3.23 -8.49 3.97
N ASN A 411 -4.51 -8.91 3.92
CA ASN A 411 -4.86 -10.22 3.40
C ASN A 411 -4.41 -10.38 1.95
N VAL A 412 -3.71 -11.47 1.67
CA VAL A 412 -3.17 -11.78 0.33
C VAL A 412 -4.26 -11.77 -0.74
N CYS A 413 -3.94 -11.31 -1.94
CA CYS A 413 -4.80 -11.30 -3.14
C CYS A 413 -6.06 -10.40 -3.05
N MET A 414 -6.50 -9.99 -1.86
CA MET A 414 -7.83 -9.38 -1.70
C MET A 414 -7.94 -7.98 -2.31
N LEU A 415 -6.84 -7.24 -2.37
CA LEU A 415 -6.80 -5.93 -3.03
C LEU A 415 -6.70 -6.09 -4.56
N TYR A 416 -5.90 -7.05 -5.03
CA TYR A 416 -5.93 -7.42 -6.44
C TYR A 416 -7.37 -7.74 -6.89
N ASN A 417 -8.04 -8.61 -6.17
CA ASN A 417 -9.39 -9.07 -6.50
C ASN A 417 -10.42 -7.94 -6.60
N ALA A 418 -10.32 -6.93 -5.74
CA ALA A 418 -11.31 -5.87 -5.60
C ALA A 418 -10.94 -4.56 -6.31
N MET A 419 -9.65 -4.24 -6.42
CA MET A 419 -9.17 -2.92 -6.84
C MET A 419 -8.33 -2.95 -8.13
N ILE A 420 -7.85 -4.13 -8.55
CA ILE A 420 -7.06 -4.28 -9.78
C ILE A 420 -7.84 -5.08 -10.83
N ASN A 421 -8.37 -6.25 -10.47
CA ASN A 421 -9.09 -7.10 -11.41
C ASN A 421 -10.24 -6.41 -12.15
N PRO A 422 -11.05 -5.54 -11.50
CA PRO A 422 -12.14 -4.83 -12.20
C PRO A 422 -11.67 -3.81 -13.24
N LEU A 423 -10.39 -3.41 -13.19
CA LEU A 423 -9.79 -2.51 -14.17
C LEU A 423 -9.37 -3.23 -15.44
N VAL A 424 -9.16 -4.56 -15.36
CA VAL A 424 -8.80 -5.39 -16.51
C VAL A 424 -10.06 -5.63 -17.36
N PRO A 425 -10.01 -5.48 -18.67
CA PRO A 425 -8.86 -5.22 -19.54
C PRO A 425 -8.73 -3.75 -20.03
N PHE A 426 -9.15 -2.75 -19.24
CA PHE A 426 -9.09 -1.35 -19.69
C PHE A 426 -7.69 -0.98 -20.18
N SER A 427 -7.59 -0.43 -21.39
CA SER A 427 -6.29 -0.17 -22.01
C SER A 427 -5.52 0.92 -21.27
N ILE A 428 -4.32 0.58 -20.79
CA ILE A 428 -3.41 1.50 -20.12
C ILE A 428 -2.08 1.62 -20.86
N LYS A 429 -1.43 2.78 -20.73
CA LYS A 429 -0.06 3.00 -21.20
C LYS A 429 0.95 2.29 -20.33
N GLY A 430 0.78 2.36 -19.01
CA GLY A 430 1.73 1.81 -18.06
C GLY A 430 1.30 1.99 -16.61
N VAL A 431 2.19 1.58 -15.72
CA VAL A 431 2.00 1.61 -14.27
C VAL A 431 3.11 2.43 -13.61
N ILE A 432 2.76 3.28 -12.65
CA ILE A 432 3.67 3.81 -11.64
C ILE A 432 3.33 3.16 -10.31
N TRP A 433 4.37 2.62 -9.63
CA TRP A 433 4.24 1.81 -8.42
C TRP A 433 5.06 2.40 -7.28
N TYR A 434 4.41 2.73 -6.14
CA TYR A 434 5.10 3.21 -4.95
C TYR A 434 4.66 2.40 -3.74
N GLN A 435 5.43 1.39 -3.39
CA GLN A 435 5.14 0.45 -2.31
C GLN A 435 6.46 -0.16 -1.81
N GLY A 436 6.47 -0.59 -0.55
CA GLY A 436 7.60 -1.36 -0.05
C GLY A 436 7.78 -1.31 1.46
N GLU A 437 7.30 -0.29 2.13
CA GLU A 437 7.50 -0.06 3.56
C GLU A 437 6.99 -1.23 4.40
N ASP A 438 5.85 -1.80 4.05
CA ASP A 438 5.28 -2.97 4.74
C ASP A 438 6.03 -4.30 4.47
N ASN A 439 6.88 -4.33 3.44
CA ASN A 439 7.70 -5.49 3.10
C ASN A 439 9.18 -5.37 3.50
N VAL A 440 9.62 -4.26 4.12
CA VAL A 440 11.05 -3.98 4.41
C VAL A 440 11.71 -5.11 5.19
N ASN A 441 11.00 -5.71 6.15
CA ASN A 441 11.52 -6.81 6.96
C ASN A 441 11.74 -8.12 6.16
N ARG A 442 11.31 -8.17 4.89
CA ARG A 442 11.32 -9.34 4.01
C ARG A 442 11.88 -9.01 2.62
N ALA A 443 12.94 -8.21 2.57
CA ALA A 443 13.52 -7.72 1.32
C ALA A 443 13.98 -8.85 0.38
N TYR A 444 14.47 -9.97 0.92
CA TYR A 444 14.83 -11.14 0.11
C TYR A 444 13.60 -11.80 -0.53
N GLN A 445 12.49 -11.94 0.20
CA GLN A 445 11.23 -12.46 -0.36
C GLN A 445 10.66 -11.50 -1.41
N TYR A 446 10.83 -10.18 -1.21
CA TYR A 446 10.38 -9.16 -2.16
C TYR A 446 11.11 -9.22 -3.52
N ARG A 447 12.34 -9.74 -3.57
CA ARG A 447 13.07 -9.99 -4.84
C ARG A 447 12.32 -10.94 -5.79
N GLU A 448 11.43 -11.78 -5.25
CA GLU A 448 10.57 -12.69 -6.01
C GLU A 448 9.16 -12.10 -6.19
N LEU A 449 8.60 -11.47 -5.15
CA LEU A 449 7.24 -10.95 -5.15
C LEU A 449 7.03 -9.80 -6.15
N LEU A 450 7.95 -8.82 -6.22
CA LEU A 450 7.78 -7.70 -7.13
C LEU A 450 7.86 -8.11 -8.62
N PRO A 451 8.83 -8.93 -9.04
CA PRO A 451 8.80 -9.52 -10.38
C PRO A 451 7.53 -10.34 -10.68
N LEU A 452 7.01 -11.06 -9.68
CA LEU A 452 5.79 -11.85 -9.80
C LEU A 452 4.56 -10.97 -10.04
N LEU A 453 4.41 -9.87 -9.27
CA LEU A 453 3.34 -8.88 -9.45
C LEU A 453 3.36 -8.30 -10.87
N ILE A 454 4.54 -7.91 -11.37
CA ILE A 454 4.67 -7.33 -12.71
C ILE A 454 4.26 -8.34 -13.80
N GLU A 455 4.69 -9.59 -13.69
CA GLU A 455 4.31 -10.64 -14.65
C GLU A 455 2.82 -10.97 -14.57
N ASP A 456 2.25 -11.03 -13.35
CA ASP A 456 0.81 -11.24 -13.13
C ASP A 456 0.01 -10.17 -13.85
N TRP A 457 0.22 -8.89 -13.55
CA TRP A 457 -0.56 -7.81 -14.15
C TRP A 457 -0.37 -7.76 -15.67
N ARG A 458 0.84 -7.93 -16.18
CA ARG A 458 1.09 -7.99 -17.63
C ARG A 458 0.36 -9.15 -18.32
N LYS A 459 0.26 -10.30 -17.66
CA LYS A 459 -0.51 -11.44 -18.16
C LYS A 459 -2.00 -11.16 -18.16
N GLN A 460 -2.55 -10.59 -17.08
CA GLN A 460 -3.97 -10.29 -16.97
C GLN A 460 -4.42 -9.26 -18.02
N TRP A 461 -3.61 -8.23 -18.28
CA TRP A 461 -3.85 -7.25 -19.36
C TRP A 461 -3.48 -7.76 -20.75
N ASN A 462 -2.82 -8.91 -20.86
CA ASN A 462 -2.21 -9.39 -22.11
C ASN A 462 -1.37 -8.29 -22.78
N ASN A 463 -0.62 -7.52 -22.00
CA ASN A 463 0.15 -6.36 -22.45
C ASN A 463 1.45 -6.22 -21.65
N ARG A 464 2.58 -6.01 -22.33
CA ARG A 464 3.90 -5.79 -21.71
C ARG A 464 4.14 -4.30 -21.45
N PHE A 465 3.18 -3.62 -20.87
CA PHE A 465 3.27 -2.21 -20.54
C PHE A 465 4.50 -1.88 -19.65
N PRO A 466 5.00 -0.64 -19.68
CA PRO A 466 6.07 -0.18 -18.80
C PRO A 466 5.61 -0.14 -17.34
N PHE A 467 6.55 -0.45 -16.45
CA PHE A 467 6.32 -0.47 -15.01
C PHE A 467 7.42 0.34 -14.31
N TYR A 468 7.06 1.48 -13.74
CA TYR A 468 8.01 2.39 -13.10
C TYR A 468 7.84 2.38 -11.58
N ILE A 469 8.93 2.09 -10.88
CA ILE A 469 8.98 1.89 -9.45
C ILE A 469 9.56 3.15 -8.79
N ALA A 470 8.85 3.72 -7.83
CA ALA A 470 9.40 4.68 -6.88
C ALA A 470 10.18 3.90 -5.82
N GLN A 471 11.51 4.06 -5.78
CA GLN A 471 12.35 3.42 -4.77
C GLN A 471 12.01 3.97 -3.38
N LEU A 472 12.16 3.18 -2.31
CA LEU A 472 11.96 3.68 -0.96
C LEU A 472 12.87 4.87 -0.66
N ALA A 473 12.29 5.98 -0.23
CA ALA A 473 13.00 7.17 0.22
C ALA A 473 13.81 6.88 1.50
N ASN A 474 14.71 7.76 1.88
CA ASN A 474 15.44 7.65 3.13
C ASN A 474 14.51 7.94 4.33
N TYR A 475 14.70 7.18 5.41
CA TYR A 475 13.90 7.24 6.63
C TYR A 475 14.76 6.84 7.84
N HIS A 476 14.37 7.17 9.06
CA HIS A 476 15.10 6.97 10.30
C HIS A 476 16.31 7.92 10.51
N PRO A 477 16.88 7.97 11.71
CA PRO A 477 18.10 8.75 11.99
C PRO A 477 19.30 8.26 11.17
N LYS A 478 20.18 9.17 10.79
CA LYS A 478 21.43 8.84 10.11
C LYS A 478 22.34 8.00 11.00
N GLN A 479 22.91 6.96 10.41
CA GLN A 479 23.90 6.10 11.09
C GLN A 479 25.26 6.78 11.17
N LYS A 480 25.93 6.64 12.32
CA LYS A 480 27.29 7.19 12.54
C LYS A 480 28.39 6.30 11.94
N GLU A 481 28.20 5.00 11.98
CA GLU A 481 29.13 3.99 11.47
C GLU A 481 28.45 3.19 10.35
N PRO A 482 29.21 2.62 9.40
CA PRO A 482 28.65 1.71 8.41
C PRO A 482 28.07 0.46 9.09
N GLY A 483 26.91 0.02 8.62
CA GLY A 483 26.23 -1.14 9.20
C GLY A 483 25.34 -1.86 8.21
N GLU A 484 24.59 -2.83 8.71
CA GLU A 484 23.52 -3.48 7.96
C GLU A 484 22.25 -2.63 7.96
N SER A 485 21.40 -2.81 6.95
CA SER A 485 20.15 -2.06 6.79
C SER A 485 19.14 -2.85 5.98
N LYS A 486 18.00 -3.16 6.59
CA LYS A 486 16.86 -3.79 5.90
C LYS A 486 16.32 -2.90 4.78
N TRP A 487 16.36 -1.59 4.99
CA TRP A 487 15.92 -0.59 4.03
C TRP A 487 16.82 -0.55 2.78
N ALA A 488 18.13 -0.68 2.96
CA ALA A 488 19.08 -0.79 1.86
C ALA A 488 18.92 -2.10 1.08
N GLU A 489 18.72 -3.24 1.78
CA GLU A 489 18.39 -4.53 1.15
C GLU A 489 17.11 -4.44 0.32
N PHE A 490 16.12 -3.72 0.82
CA PHE A 490 14.86 -3.52 0.11
C PHE A 490 15.02 -2.67 -1.16
N ARG A 491 15.77 -1.56 -1.08
CA ARG A 491 16.12 -0.77 -2.27
C ARG A 491 16.89 -1.59 -3.31
N GLU A 492 17.77 -2.48 -2.84
CA GLU A 492 18.44 -3.43 -3.73
C GLU A 492 17.45 -4.36 -4.42
N ALA A 493 16.45 -4.90 -3.72
CA ALA A 493 15.41 -5.75 -4.31
C ALA A 493 14.63 -5.02 -5.42
N GLN A 494 14.25 -3.75 -5.19
CA GLN A 494 13.61 -2.91 -6.19
C GLN A 494 14.52 -2.69 -7.42
N HIS A 495 15.79 -2.37 -7.20
CA HIS A 495 16.77 -2.15 -8.27
C HIS A 495 17.06 -3.43 -9.07
N LEU A 496 17.20 -4.58 -8.42
CA LEU A 496 17.37 -5.88 -9.07
C LEU A 496 16.21 -6.25 -9.98
N THR A 497 14.98 -5.91 -9.58
CA THR A 497 13.78 -6.12 -10.42
C THR A 497 13.91 -5.36 -11.74
N ALA A 498 14.26 -4.07 -11.71
CA ALA A 498 14.45 -3.29 -12.94
C ALA A 498 15.63 -3.79 -13.79
N LYS A 499 16.69 -4.30 -13.15
CA LYS A 499 17.84 -4.85 -13.86
C LYS A 499 17.52 -6.14 -14.63
N HIS A 500 16.58 -6.96 -14.14
CA HIS A 500 16.31 -8.30 -14.67
C HIS A 500 14.98 -8.41 -15.42
N LYS A 501 14.14 -7.36 -15.42
CA LYS A 501 12.85 -7.34 -16.12
C LYS A 501 12.83 -6.27 -17.21
N ASP A 502 12.40 -6.68 -18.40
CA ASP A 502 12.24 -5.76 -19.52
C ASP A 502 11.15 -4.73 -19.24
N ASN A 503 11.35 -3.51 -19.73
CA ASN A 503 10.39 -2.42 -19.63
C ASN A 503 10.00 -2.09 -18.18
N VAL A 504 11.00 -2.14 -17.29
CA VAL A 504 10.88 -1.76 -15.86
C VAL A 504 11.96 -0.74 -15.55
N GLY A 505 11.58 0.34 -14.87
CA GLY A 505 12.50 1.39 -14.42
C GLY A 505 12.31 1.70 -12.94
N VAL A 506 13.36 2.20 -12.28
CA VAL A 506 13.33 2.64 -10.89
C VAL A 506 13.71 4.10 -10.79
N ALA A 507 12.91 4.90 -10.14
CA ALA A 507 13.27 6.26 -9.73
C ALA A 507 13.96 6.21 -8.36
N CYS A 508 15.23 6.59 -8.28
CA CYS A 508 15.99 6.64 -7.02
C CYS A 508 15.54 7.83 -6.17
N LEU A 509 15.18 7.58 -4.90
CA LEU A 509 14.59 8.59 -4.00
C LEU A 509 15.37 8.76 -2.69
N ILE A 510 16.61 8.32 -2.61
CA ILE A 510 17.42 8.29 -1.37
C ILE A 510 17.75 9.66 -0.78
N ASP A 511 17.45 10.74 -1.47
CA ASP A 511 17.80 12.14 -1.12
C ASP A 511 16.57 13.02 -0.82
N ILE A 512 15.36 12.47 -0.85
CA ILE A 512 14.11 13.25 -0.70
C ILE A 512 13.22 12.82 0.46
N GLY A 513 13.65 11.86 1.27
CA GLY A 513 12.93 11.42 2.47
C GLY A 513 13.11 12.34 3.66
N ASP A 514 12.49 11.99 4.76
CA ASP A 514 12.59 12.65 6.07
C ASP A 514 12.96 11.61 7.14
N ALA A 515 13.80 12.01 8.08
CA ALA A 515 14.25 11.11 9.16
C ALA A 515 13.12 10.74 10.13
N ASN A 516 12.10 11.58 10.26
CA ASN A 516 11.04 11.49 11.26
C ASN A 516 9.68 11.18 10.63
N ASP A 517 9.56 11.23 9.30
CA ASP A 517 8.32 10.95 8.59
C ASP A 517 8.59 10.00 7.41
N ILE A 518 7.92 8.84 7.44
CA ILE A 518 7.98 7.84 6.37
C ILE A 518 7.32 8.33 5.07
N HIS A 519 6.56 9.45 5.14
CA HIS A 519 5.82 10.03 4.03
C HIS A 519 6.46 11.37 3.58
N PRO A 520 7.51 11.36 2.75
CA PRO A 520 8.15 12.60 2.32
C PRO A 520 7.18 13.49 1.56
N ALA A 521 7.07 14.76 1.98
CA ALA A 521 6.17 15.74 1.41
C ALA A 521 6.56 16.21 -0.01
N ASN A 522 7.79 15.92 -0.48
CA ASN A 522 8.28 16.29 -1.81
C ASN A 522 7.81 15.32 -2.91
N LYS A 523 6.50 15.17 -3.06
CA LYS A 523 5.89 14.29 -4.07
C LYS A 523 6.13 14.79 -5.50
N GLN A 524 6.36 16.10 -5.68
CA GLN A 524 6.71 16.69 -6.97
C GLN A 524 7.99 16.06 -7.55
N GLU A 525 9.03 15.91 -6.73
CA GLU A 525 10.30 15.34 -7.20
C GLU A 525 10.20 13.83 -7.44
N VAL A 526 9.42 13.10 -6.62
CA VAL A 526 9.10 11.68 -6.88
C VAL A 526 8.49 11.52 -8.27
N ALA A 527 7.43 12.27 -8.54
CA ALA A 527 6.68 12.24 -9.79
C ALA A 527 7.55 12.64 -10.98
N ARG A 528 8.36 13.71 -10.85
CA ARG A 528 9.29 14.16 -11.88
C ARG A 528 10.27 13.04 -12.29
N ARG A 529 10.85 12.32 -11.32
CA ARG A 529 11.80 11.23 -11.61
C ARG A 529 11.11 10.04 -12.29
N LEU A 530 9.87 9.71 -11.91
CA LEU A 530 9.06 8.70 -12.61
C LEU A 530 8.72 9.16 -14.04
N ALA A 531 8.36 10.43 -14.23
CA ALA A 531 8.06 11.00 -15.54
C ALA A 531 9.29 11.02 -16.45
N LEU A 532 10.50 11.31 -15.92
CA LEU A 532 11.74 11.21 -16.71
C LEU A 532 11.96 9.81 -17.29
N LEU A 533 11.65 8.75 -16.53
CA LEU A 533 11.70 7.37 -17.04
C LEU A 533 10.70 7.17 -18.17
N ALA A 534 9.45 7.59 -17.98
CA ALA A 534 8.42 7.47 -19.01
C ALA A 534 8.79 8.23 -20.28
N ARG A 535 9.24 9.48 -20.17
CA ARG A 535 9.64 10.35 -21.28
C ARG A 535 10.80 9.78 -22.08
N ALA A 536 11.83 9.29 -21.38
CA ALA A 536 12.99 8.69 -22.04
C ALA A 536 12.65 7.35 -22.73
N TYR A 537 11.94 6.45 -22.04
CA TYR A 537 11.76 5.08 -22.54
C TYR A 537 10.51 4.88 -23.38
N ASN A 538 9.43 5.63 -23.16
CA ASN A 538 8.16 5.42 -23.89
C ASN A 538 7.83 6.53 -24.88
N TYR A 539 8.36 7.73 -24.69
CA TYR A 539 8.13 8.85 -25.61
C TYR A 539 9.38 9.17 -26.44
N GLY A 540 10.52 8.52 -26.15
CA GLY A 540 11.72 8.58 -26.99
C GLY A 540 12.52 9.87 -26.84
N GLU A 541 12.28 10.64 -25.77
CA GLU A 541 13.05 11.85 -25.50
C GLU A 541 14.52 11.49 -25.16
N GLN A 542 15.43 12.25 -25.70
CA GLN A 542 16.87 12.08 -25.43
C GLN A 542 17.27 12.87 -24.20
N ILE A 543 16.83 12.40 -23.04
CA ILE A 543 17.06 13.00 -21.72
C ILE A 543 17.68 12.01 -20.74
N GLU A 544 18.41 12.54 -19.77
CA GLU A 544 18.88 11.74 -18.64
C GLU A 544 17.71 11.41 -17.71
N SER A 545 17.35 10.15 -17.64
CA SER A 545 16.20 9.66 -16.87
C SER A 545 16.58 9.07 -15.52
N SER A 546 17.88 8.80 -15.28
CA SER A 546 18.37 8.22 -14.02
C SER A 546 19.71 8.82 -13.61
N GLY A 547 20.05 8.65 -12.34
CA GLY A 547 21.36 8.97 -11.82
C GLY A 547 22.42 7.92 -12.18
N PRO A 548 23.67 8.11 -11.72
CA PRO A 548 24.77 7.18 -11.98
C PRO A 548 24.45 5.78 -11.44
N VAL A 549 24.80 4.78 -12.24
CA VAL A 549 24.69 3.36 -11.87
C VAL A 549 26.10 2.78 -11.79
N TYR A 550 26.39 2.10 -10.69
CA TYR A 550 27.63 1.34 -10.54
C TYR A 550 27.72 0.28 -11.64
N ASN A 551 28.87 0.24 -12.34
CA ASN A 551 29.12 -0.71 -13.42
C ASN A 551 30.13 -1.80 -13.00
N ASN A 552 31.34 -1.39 -12.64
CA ASN A 552 32.41 -2.30 -12.19
C ASN A 552 33.44 -1.57 -11.33
N HIS A 553 34.40 -2.29 -10.77
CA HIS A 553 35.51 -1.72 -10.03
C HIS A 553 36.83 -2.42 -10.32
N VAL A 554 37.93 -1.73 -10.00
CA VAL A 554 39.29 -2.26 -10.02
C VAL A 554 39.94 -1.99 -8.68
N ILE A 555 40.54 -3.01 -8.07
CA ILE A 555 41.33 -2.89 -6.85
C ILE A 555 42.81 -2.68 -7.23
N SER A 556 43.43 -1.62 -6.72
CA SER A 556 44.81 -1.26 -6.94
C SER A 556 45.51 -0.99 -5.62
N GLY A 557 46.16 -1.99 -5.04
CA GLY A 557 46.75 -1.92 -3.71
C GLY A 557 45.69 -1.75 -2.61
N ASP A 558 45.74 -0.63 -1.87
CA ASP A 558 44.81 -0.28 -0.84
C ASP A 558 43.65 0.64 -1.34
N LYS A 559 43.60 0.89 -2.67
CA LYS A 559 42.58 1.72 -3.30
C LYS A 559 41.63 0.90 -4.16
N VAL A 560 40.39 1.39 -4.27
CA VAL A 560 39.38 0.87 -5.20
C VAL A 560 38.98 1.98 -6.16
N ILE A 561 38.92 1.68 -7.44
CA ILE A 561 38.45 2.58 -8.50
C ILE A 561 37.11 2.08 -8.99
N LEU A 562 36.04 2.82 -8.69
CA LEU A 562 34.68 2.53 -9.12
C LEU A 562 34.37 3.21 -10.46
N HIS A 563 33.75 2.48 -11.37
CA HIS A 563 33.29 2.99 -12.66
C HIS A 563 31.77 3.07 -12.68
N PHE A 564 31.25 4.17 -13.23
CA PHE A 564 29.81 4.43 -13.32
C PHE A 564 29.38 4.67 -14.78
N ILE A 565 28.14 4.28 -15.08
CA ILE A 565 27.40 4.64 -16.29
C ILE A 565 26.29 5.63 -15.94
N ASN A 566 25.57 6.21 -16.91
CA ASN A 566 24.54 7.24 -16.74
C ASN A 566 25.05 8.49 -16.00
N THR A 567 26.26 8.89 -16.33
CA THR A 567 26.95 10.04 -15.67
C THR A 567 26.70 11.39 -16.35
N ASP A 568 26.02 11.41 -17.51
CA ASP A 568 25.82 12.59 -18.39
C ASP A 568 27.18 13.27 -18.66
N LYS A 569 27.38 14.51 -18.21
CA LYS A 569 28.61 15.27 -18.37
C LYS A 569 29.69 14.94 -17.33
N GLY A 570 29.46 13.95 -16.51
CA GLY A 570 30.37 13.48 -15.44
C GLY A 570 29.71 13.37 -14.09
N LEU A 571 30.45 12.75 -13.16
CA LEU A 571 30.05 12.66 -11.76
C LEU A 571 30.24 14.00 -11.04
N THR A 572 29.32 14.30 -10.15
CA THR A 572 29.39 15.45 -9.24
C THR A 572 28.77 15.09 -7.90
N THR A 573 28.68 16.06 -7.00
CA THR A 573 28.00 15.93 -5.71
C THR A 573 26.91 16.98 -5.59
N SER A 574 25.79 16.62 -4.98
CA SER A 574 24.62 17.51 -4.86
C SER A 574 24.87 18.77 -4.04
N ASP A 575 25.91 18.79 -3.21
CA ASP A 575 26.27 19.91 -2.32
C ASP A 575 27.67 20.50 -2.62
N GLY A 576 28.34 20.06 -3.69
CA GLY A 576 29.68 20.53 -4.07
C GLY A 576 30.82 20.11 -3.13
N LYS A 577 30.54 19.21 -2.15
CA LYS A 577 31.54 18.72 -1.19
C LYS A 577 32.10 17.36 -1.68
N THR A 578 33.11 16.86 -0.95
CA THR A 578 33.67 15.52 -1.18
C THR A 578 32.56 14.45 -1.21
N PRO A 579 32.62 13.48 -2.15
CA PRO A 579 31.68 12.37 -2.17
C PRO A 579 31.67 11.60 -0.84
N ARG A 580 30.50 11.22 -0.37
CA ARG A 580 30.33 10.48 0.88
C ARG A 580 29.25 9.41 0.76
N GLY A 581 29.15 8.55 1.77
CA GLY A 581 28.25 7.42 1.79
C GLY A 581 28.89 6.13 1.28
N PHE A 582 30.21 6.13 1.04
CA PHE A 582 30.97 4.95 0.65
C PHE A 582 31.58 4.26 1.87
N ALA A 583 31.48 2.95 1.91
CA ALA A 583 32.13 2.11 2.91
C ALA A 583 32.88 0.98 2.22
N ILE A 584 34.05 0.60 2.75
CA ILE A 584 34.86 -0.51 2.27
C ILE A 584 35.19 -1.48 3.41
N ALA A 585 35.29 -2.76 3.08
CA ALA A 585 35.65 -3.83 4.01
C ALA A 585 36.83 -4.65 3.48
N GLY A 586 37.63 -5.18 4.41
CA GLY A 586 38.67 -6.17 4.17
C GLY A 586 38.21 -7.59 4.50
N LEU A 587 39.16 -8.49 4.68
CA LEU A 587 38.93 -9.92 4.99
C LEU A 587 38.24 -10.16 6.34
N ASP A 588 38.19 -9.15 7.21
CA ASP A 588 37.47 -9.18 8.48
C ASP A 588 35.96 -8.94 8.33
N HIS A 589 35.49 -8.64 7.09
CA HIS A 589 34.12 -8.30 6.72
C HIS A 589 33.55 -7.09 7.47
N LYS A 590 34.41 -6.26 8.09
CA LYS A 590 34.01 -5.07 8.80
C LYS A 590 34.10 -3.85 7.89
N PHE A 591 32.98 -3.15 7.72
CA PHE A 591 32.92 -1.94 6.91
C PHE A 591 33.45 -0.71 7.69
N TYR A 592 34.16 0.14 6.97
CA TYR A 592 34.68 1.44 7.44
C TYR A 592 34.36 2.49 6.38
N TRP A 593 34.04 3.70 6.81
CA TRP A 593 33.87 4.83 5.90
C TRP A 593 35.14 5.03 5.07
N ALA A 594 34.95 5.26 3.78
CA ALA A 594 36.04 5.48 2.84
C ALA A 594 36.29 6.97 2.62
N GLU A 595 37.56 7.33 2.48
CA GLU A 595 37.98 8.55 1.81
C GLU A 595 37.71 8.42 0.32
N THR A 596 37.41 9.56 -0.34
CA THR A 596 36.92 9.52 -1.73
C THR A 596 37.48 10.64 -2.58
N GLU A 597 37.66 10.38 -3.88
CA GLU A 597 38.05 11.37 -4.90
C GLU A 597 37.32 11.08 -6.22
N ILE A 598 36.66 12.09 -6.83
CA ILE A 598 36.09 11.96 -8.18
C ILE A 598 37.17 12.22 -9.23
N LYS A 599 37.25 11.33 -10.23
CA LYS A 599 38.06 11.52 -11.45
C LYS A 599 37.24 11.19 -12.70
N GLY A 600 36.65 12.23 -13.33
CA GLY A 600 35.74 12.05 -14.47
C GLY A 600 34.52 11.21 -14.10
N ASN A 601 34.37 10.04 -14.71
CA ASN A 601 33.28 9.09 -14.46
C ASN A 601 33.64 8.00 -13.46
N THR A 602 34.66 8.22 -12.64
CA THR A 602 35.12 7.27 -11.62
C THR A 602 35.19 7.92 -10.24
N VAL A 603 35.06 7.07 -9.21
CA VAL A 603 35.32 7.45 -7.82
C VAL A 603 36.43 6.55 -7.29
N ILE A 604 37.48 7.13 -6.75
CA ILE A 604 38.57 6.41 -6.08
C ILE A 604 38.26 6.39 -4.60
N LEU A 605 38.34 5.21 -3.98
CA LEU A 605 38.08 4.95 -2.56
C LEU A 605 39.32 4.38 -1.87
N TRP A 606 39.51 4.75 -0.60
CA TRP A 606 40.48 4.12 0.30
C TRP A 606 40.09 4.33 1.76
N SER A 607 40.66 3.54 2.65
CA SER A 607 40.55 3.77 4.09
C SER A 607 41.86 3.37 4.78
N PRO A 608 42.41 4.19 5.70
CA PRO A 608 43.58 3.81 6.48
C PRO A 608 43.40 2.50 7.27
N LYS A 609 42.14 2.16 7.58
CA LYS A 609 41.76 0.95 8.34
C LYS A 609 41.69 -0.30 7.48
N VAL A 610 41.68 -0.19 6.13
CA VAL A 610 41.50 -1.32 5.21
C VAL A 610 42.65 -1.35 4.20
N LYS A 611 43.62 -2.24 4.39
CA LYS A 611 44.77 -2.36 3.51
C LYS A 611 44.53 -3.20 2.27
N HIS A 612 43.59 -4.13 2.36
CA HIS A 612 43.20 -5.03 1.27
C HIS A 612 41.68 -5.03 1.15
N PRO A 613 41.10 -4.05 0.43
CA PRO A 613 39.65 -3.98 0.24
C PRO A 613 39.17 -5.15 -0.62
N ILE A 614 38.03 -5.74 -0.23
CA ILE A 614 37.36 -6.81 -0.97
C ILE A 614 35.89 -6.55 -1.23
N ALA A 615 35.27 -5.65 -0.45
CA ALA A 615 33.87 -5.31 -0.59
C ALA A 615 33.65 -3.79 -0.45
N ILE A 616 32.70 -3.28 -1.23
CA ILE A 616 32.32 -1.87 -1.27
C ILE A 616 30.81 -1.77 -1.13
N ARG A 617 30.34 -0.79 -0.35
CA ARG A 617 28.93 -0.41 -0.26
C ARG A 617 28.79 1.10 -0.45
N TYR A 618 27.75 1.52 -1.14
CA TYR A 618 27.37 2.91 -1.29
C TYR A 618 25.93 3.13 -0.84
N ALA A 619 25.70 4.15 -0.02
CA ALA A 619 24.39 4.53 0.51
C ALA A 619 23.64 3.34 1.18
N TRP A 620 24.39 2.43 1.82
CA TRP A 620 23.87 1.22 2.46
C TRP A 620 23.44 1.51 3.89
N ALA A 621 22.31 2.19 4.05
CA ALA A 621 21.71 2.58 5.32
C ALA A 621 20.22 2.90 5.13
N ASP A 622 19.46 2.97 6.21
CA ASP A 622 18.05 3.40 6.16
C ASP A 622 17.96 4.86 5.70
N ASN A 623 18.79 5.74 6.28
CA ASN A 623 18.92 7.15 5.91
C ASN A 623 20.40 7.48 5.63
N PRO A 624 20.89 7.16 4.42
CA PRO A 624 22.30 7.32 4.11
C PRO A 624 22.69 8.81 3.99
N ASP A 625 23.84 9.17 4.60
CA ASP A 625 24.49 10.45 4.32
C ASP A 625 25.32 10.32 3.03
N CYS A 626 24.70 10.54 1.89
CA CYS A 626 25.31 10.39 0.57
C CYS A 626 24.99 11.59 -0.32
N ASN A 627 25.85 11.87 -1.31
CA ASN A 627 25.71 13.06 -2.16
C ASN A 627 26.15 12.86 -3.62
N LEU A 628 26.58 11.66 -4.03
CA LEU A 628 27.02 11.42 -5.41
C LEU A 628 25.84 11.46 -6.37
N CYS A 629 25.99 12.23 -7.44
CA CYS A 629 24.99 12.38 -8.50
C CYS A 629 25.65 12.62 -9.88
N ASN A 630 24.86 12.65 -10.94
CA ASN A 630 25.30 13.13 -12.24
C ASN A 630 25.12 14.65 -12.36
N SER A 631 25.53 15.22 -13.49
CA SER A 631 25.43 16.67 -13.75
C SER A 631 23.98 17.20 -13.81
N LYS A 632 22.96 16.35 -13.85
CA LYS A 632 21.53 16.67 -13.73
C LYS A 632 21.03 16.59 -12.29
N LEU A 633 21.92 16.38 -11.33
CA LEU A 633 21.63 16.19 -9.90
C LEU A 633 20.72 14.99 -9.61
N LEU A 634 20.66 14.01 -10.50
CA LEU A 634 19.99 12.75 -10.23
C LEU A 634 20.92 11.87 -9.37
N PRO A 635 20.45 11.35 -8.21
CA PRO A 635 21.29 10.64 -7.26
C PRO A 635 21.75 9.28 -7.77
N THR A 636 22.95 8.88 -7.37
CA THR A 636 23.47 7.53 -7.60
C THR A 636 22.65 6.49 -6.82
N TYR A 637 22.31 5.37 -7.46
CA TYR A 637 21.61 4.27 -6.81
C TYR A 637 22.47 3.64 -5.70
N PRO A 638 21.87 3.27 -4.56
CA PRO A 638 22.55 2.42 -3.57
C PRO A 638 23.02 1.11 -4.20
N PHE A 639 24.20 0.67 -3.80
CA PHE A 639 24.72 -0.64 -4.27
C PHE A 639 25.68 -1.25 -3.26
N ARG A 640 25.90 -2.55 -3.43
CA ARG A 640 27.01 -3.31 -2.81
C ARG A 640 27.70 -4.19 -3.85
N THR A 641 28.93 -4.54 -3.56
CA THR A 641 29.71 -5.47 -4.40
C THR A 641 29.88 -6.84 -3.77
N ASP A 642 29.49 -6.98 -2.51
CA ASP A 642 29.47 -8.24 -1.76
C ASP A 642 28.16 -9.00 -1.98
N ASP A 643 28.18 -10.31 -1.73
CA ASP A 643 27.06 -11.23 -1.74
C ASP A 643 26.77 -11.79 -0.33
N TRP A 644 27.28 -11.13 0.70
CA TRP A 644 27.13 -11.61 2.07
C TRP A 644 25.65 -11.62 2.50
N PRO A 645 25.27 -12.61 3.35
CA PRO A 645 23.91 -12.69 3.85
C PRO A 645 23.44 -11.38 4.49
N GLY A 646 22.31 -10.89 4.08
CA GLY A 646 21.69 -9.71 4.68
C GLY A 646 20.78 -10.06 5.84
N MET A 647 20.29 -9.02 6.54
CA MET A 647 19.44 -9.14 7.73
C MET A 647 18.08 -9.80 7.46
N THR A 648 17.56 -9.67 6.23
CA THR A 648 16.22 -10.17 5.89
C THR A 648 16.26 -11.55 5.22
N LEU A 649 17.46 -12.17 5.10
CA LEU A 649 17.57 -13.49 4.52
C LEU A 649 16.88 -14.54 5.42
N GLY A 650 15.93 -15.27 4.84
CA GLY A 650 15.11 -16.24 5.55
C GLY A 650 13.88 -15.66 6.25
N ASN A 651 13.73 -14.35 6.30
CA ASN A 651 12.50 -13.75 6.78
C ASN A 651 11.40 -13.92 5.72
N ILE A 652 10.35 -14.63 6.09
CA ILE A 652 9.16 -14.86 5.27
C ILE A 652 7.92 -14.48 6.09
N ALA A 653 6.83 -14.11 5.40
CA ALA A 653 5.50 -14.05 6.01
C ALA A 653 4.66 -15.22 5.48
N TYR A 654 3.75 -15.68 6.29
CA TYR A 654 2.77 -16.75 6.09
C TYR A 654 3.30 -18.18 6.16
#